data_ead37fea32a44968fa3ca34acbb7c98d
#
_entry.id   ead37fea32a44968fa3ca34acbb7c98d
#
_cell.length_a   1.000
_cell.length_b   1.000
_cell.length_c   1.000
_cell.angle_alpha   90.00
_cell.angle_beta   90.00
_cell.angle_gamma   90.00
#
_symmetry.space_group_name_H-M   'P 1'
#
loop_
_entity.id
_entity.type
_entity.pdbx_description
1 polymer ?
#
loop_
_entity_poly.entity_id
_entity_poly.type
_entity_poly.pdbx_seq_one_letter_code
_entity_poly.pdbx_strand_id
1 'polypeptide(L)'
;MAQYIYSGRSRPCPICDRTKDPDCRWNEEVVFCHSHIDQDSTVEGYVYRGATADGLWGQYFSTSAQSEKPARPQQRQDFFYPTRRGQPLVKVTRVDHGGGTKFFIQYHWDGQQWVKGLTPLVRKQVAIYRYAEVRRAISADQTIWMVEGEGCADALWNIGIPATTTLGGSKKYRSYGEYAQDLEGAHLVLCPDRDQVGIAHMEEIAQDFPDAQWCYPYPESLRWQNLPKHGGLDVADWIAEGATAEQIRAALGERRQLGSSPPARVKSLDLPALNEQLRSYLAAEHSELELAAQVLQWHRESGLAAKDVWSLVKPIQADLEQQEERGDRIAEIHTLLKIGDYQLVLGDFLPAELAHSLERISSWIGATPAAMLVTLLPVAASLLPIGTELEIDAGMGFYAPPILFTGLVAPSGTKKSPIQRQILGPLLRLQAEADQDYDHEIAAYEIALRDWDLTKPEDRGPRPRKPLPREYHTADATREALARMQSQQPERGILVTPDELAALFKGQNQYRNGRGHDKESLLTAFDGSGLKVDRASGVRISLPRTSLSITGTIQPDILREMMGDFSDANGQWARFLWCLLSLKPAPFPRQTQPDDLSEQLYGIYQRLAGFPPRCYPLSPEAKRAFADWYDQLDQLRITETHQGLQAVYAKMQGYTGRLALILHCLNAAVERRQPDAAVSVQSVRSAIKLVRWFMGQVKLLYAEGETAWGVLEPIYTKLIQLSRVRGWLTARDVRNFERSLRKASSDIIRSHFRELEAMGYGETSGEGQRLRWRTTVEAVDSSREV
;
A
#
# COMPACT_ATOMS: atom_id res chain seq x y z
N MET A 1 -18.19 -1.43 3.15
CA MET A 1 -18.09 -2.62 2.27
C MET A 1 -19.29 -3.52 2.56
N ALA A 2 -20.01 -3.96 1.54
CA ALA A 2 -21.14 -4.87 1.75
C ALA A 2 -20.60 -6.23 2.23
N GLN A 3 -21.05 -6.66 3.40
CA GLN A 3 -20.64 -7.93 3.98
C GLN A 3 -21.38 -9.07 3.25
N TYR A 4 -20.64 -9.95 2.53
CA TYR A 4 -21.22 -11.09 1.84
C TYR A 4 -21.36 -12.31 2.76
N ILE A 5 -22.48 -13.02 2.61
CA ILE A 5 -22.75 -14.34 3.17
C ILE A 5 -22.30 -15.37 2.12
N TYR A 6 -21.67 -16.46 2.54
CA TYR A 6 -21.19 -17.52 1.63
C TYR A 6 -22.01 -18.82 1.83
N SER A 7 -22.17 -19.60 0.73
CA SER A 7 -22.83 -20.90 0.79
C SER A 7 -22.10 -21.90 1.69
N GLY A 8 -22.83 -22.82 2.31
CA GLY A 8 -22.28 -23.84 3.20
C GLY A 8 -23.38 -24.69 3.87
N ARG A 9 -22.98 -25.70 4.65
CA ARG A 9 -23.90 -26.69 5.25
C ARG A 9 -25.08 -26.10 6.03
N SER A 10 -24.87 -24.97 6.71
CA SER A 10 -25.92 -24.28 7.49
C SER A 10 -26.57 -23.12 6.75
N ARG A 11 -26.11 -22.80 5.53
CA ARG A 11 -26.56 -21.65 4.74
C ARG A 11 -26.51 -22.04 3.25
N PRO A 12 -27.56 -22.68 2.72
CA PRO A 12 -27.63 -23.02 1.29
C PRO A 12 -27.68 -21.74 0.43
N CYS A 13 -27.16 -21.83 -0.78
CA CYS A 13 -27.26 -20.73 -1.74
C CYS A 13 -28.76 -20.48 -2.09
N PRO A 14 -29.25 -19.24 -2.03
CA PRO A 14 -30.65 -18.92 -2.34
C PRO A 14 -31.09 -19.26 -3.76
N ILE A 15 -30.15 -19.50 -4.69
CA ILE A 15 -30.44 -19.77 -6.09
C ILE A 15 -30.33 -21.25 -6.46
N CYS A 16 -29.29 -21.95 -5.97
CA CYS A 16 -28.99 -23.32 -6.37
C CYS A 16 -28.93 -24.31 -5.22
N ASP A 17 -29.34 -23.92 -4.01
CA ASP A 17 -29.33 -24.73 -2.78
C ASP A 17 -27.99 -25.40 -2.44
N ARG A 18 -26.87 -24.91 -3.01
CA ARG A 18 -25.54 -25.45 -2.80
C ARG A 18 -25.11 -25.32 -1.37
N THR A 19 -24.69 -26.43 -0.77
CA THR A 19 -24.26 -26.54 0.62
C THR A 19 -22.85 -27.11 0.79
N LYS A 20 -22.22 -27.58 -0.29
CA LYS A 20 -20.96 -28.34 -0.24
C LYS A 20 -19.72 -27.49 -0.03
N ASP A 21 -19.75 -26.24 -0.49
CA ASP A 21 -18.61 -25.31 -0.51
C ASP A 21 -19.07 -23.84 -0.49
N PRO A 22 -18.17 -22.87 -0.28
CA PRO A 22 -18.49 -21.44 -0.22
C PRO A 22 -18.45 -20.75 -1.59
N ASP A 23 -18.65 -21.46 -2.69
CA ASP A 23 -18.48 -20.92 -4.04
C ASP A 23 -19.57 -19.91 -4.44
N CYS A 24 -20.76 -19.96 -3.80
CA CYS A 24 -21.79 -18.94 -3.98
C CYS A 24 -21.73 -17.93 -2.83
N ARG A 25 -21.99 -16.64 -3.15
CA ARG A 25 -21.99 -15.56 -2.16
C ARG A 25 -23.12 -14.57 -2.42
N TRP A 26 -23.67 -13.98 -1.35
CA TRP A 26 -24.75 -13.01 -1.48
C TRP A 26 -24.78 -12.00 -0.34
N ASN A 27 -25.51 -10.93 -0.58
CA ASN A 27 -25.95 -9.97 0.40
C ASN A 27 -27.46 -9.72 0.23
N GLU A 28 -28.01 -8.68 0.85
CA GLU A 28 -29.42 -8.33 0.74
C GLU A 28 -29.86 -7.93 -0.68
N GLU A 29 -28.95 -7.51 -1.56
CA GLU A 29 -29.25 -6.97 -2.88
C GLU A 29 -28.99 -7.97 -4.02
N VAL A 30 -27.92 -8.78 -3.93
CA VAL A 30 -27.44 -9.62 -5.03
C VAL A 30 -26.88 -10.96 -4.56
N VAL A 31 -27.17 -12.02 -5.32
CA VAL A 31 -26.58 -13.36 -5.19
C VAL A 31 -25.65 -13.60 -6.38
N PHE A 32 -24.41 -13.97 -6.11
CA PHE A 32 -23.46 -14.49 -7.10
C PHE A 32 -23.48 -16.01 -7.01
N CYS A 33 -24.16 -16.66 -7.97
CA CYS A 33 -24.32 -18.10 -7.99
C CYS A 33 -23.31 -18.76 -8.94
N HIS A 34 -22.50 -19.67 -8.43
CA HIS A 34 -21.51 -20.41 -9.22
C HIS A 34 -22.12 -21.54 -10.07
N SER A 35 -23.24 -22.12 -9.64
CA SER A 35 -23.85 -23.26 -10.33
C SER A 35 -24.80 -22.89 -11.48
N HIS A 36 -25.32 -21.65 -11.48
CA HIS A 36 -26.22 -21.14 -12.51
C HIS A 36 -25.62 -19.88 -13.14
N ILE A 37 -24.61 -20.07 -13.97
CA ILE A 37 -23.87 -18.99 -14.62
C ILE A 37 -24.58 -18.49 -15.86
N ASP A 38 -25.13 -19.42 -16.67
CA ASP A 38 -25.69 -19.16 -18.02
C ASP A 38 -27.24 -19.37 -18.09
N GLN A 39 -27.87 -19.66 -16.96
CA GLN A 39 -29.32 -19.97 -16.97
C GLN A 39 -30.13 -18.73 -16.62
N ASP A 40 -30.99 -18.35 -17.54
CA ASP A 40 -32.08 -17.38 -17.36
C ASP A 40 -33.22 -18.03 -16.55
N SER A 41 -32.93 -18.49 -15.32
CA SER A 41 -33.91 -19.11 -14.44
C SER A 41 -34.42 -18.06 -13.45
N THR A 42 -35.71 -17.79 -13.49
CA THR A 42 -36.42 -17.05 -12.45
C THR A 42 -36.58 -17.94 -11.22
N VAL A 43 -35.78 -17.68 -10.20
CA VAL A 43 -35.98 -18.19 -8.84
C VAL A 43 -36.90 -17.21 -8.13
N GLU A 44 -37.92 -17.69 -7.43
CA GLU A 44 -38.89 -16.83 -6.73
C GLU A 44 -38.15 -15.87 -5.78
N GLY A 45 -38.36 -14.57 -5.94
CA GLY A 45 -37.66 -13.52 -5.18
C GLY A 45 -36.36 -13.00 -5.79
N TYR A 46 -35.90 -13.52 -6.95
CA TYR A 46 -34.67 -13.09 -7.60
C TYR A 46 -34.81 -12.95 -9.11
N VAL A 47 -34.08 -12.01 -9.71
CA VAL A 47 -34.05 -11.79 -11.18
C VAL A 47 -32.62 -11.95 -11.68
N TYR A 48 -32.37 -12.83 -12.63
CA TYR A 48 -31.08 -13.02 -13.31
C TYR A 48 -30.76 -11.81 -14.21
N ARG A 49 -29.51 -11.32 -14.17
CA ARG A 49 -29.03 -10.18 -14.97
C ARG A 49 -27.77 -10.43 -15.76
N GLY A 50 -27.39 -11.70 -15.95
CA GLY A 50 -26.20 -12.09 -16.70
C GLY A 50 -25.08 -12.64 -15.81
N ALA A 51 -24.02 -13.15 -16.46
CA ALA A 51 -22.80 -13.59 -15.78
C ALA A 51 -21.92 -12.40 -15.38
N THR A 52 -21.06 -12.61 -14.39
CA THR A 52 -19.98 -11.66 -14.05
C THR A 52 -18.99 -11.50 -15.21
N ALA A 53 -18.24 -10.41 -15.27
CA ALA A 53 -17.31 -10.11 -16.36
C ALA A 53 -16.18 -11.15 -16.51
N ASP A 54 -15.86 -11.89 -15.43
CA ASP A 54 -14.91 -13.01 -15.41
C ASP A 54 -15.56 -14.35 -15.77
N GLY A 55 -16.87 -14.38 -15.97
CA GLY A 55 -17.63 -15.58 -16.33
C GLY A 55 -17.76 -16.63 -15.23
N LEU A 56 -17.42 -16.33 -13.97
CA LEU A 56 -17.38 -17.29 -12.87
C LEU A 56 -18.69 -17.43 -12.11
N TRP A 57 -19.58 -16.41 -12.13
CA TRP A 57 -20.86 -16.42 -11.40
C TRP A 57 -22.00 -15.83 -12.22
N GLY A 58 -23.19 -16.40 -12.07
CA GLY A 58 -24.45 -15.76 -12.46
C GLY A 58 -24.89 -14.74 -11.40
N GLN A 59 -25.37 -13.58 -11.85
CA GLN A 59 -25.81 -12.49 -10.98
C GLN A 59 -27.33 -12.49 -10.85
N TYR A 60 -27.85 -12.67 -9.63
CA TYR A 60 -29.27 -12.70 -9.30
C TYR A 60 -29.58 -11.59 -8.30
N PHE A 61 -30.44 -10.65 -8.69
CA PHE A 61 -30.81 -9.50 -7.86
C PHE A 61 -32.13 -9.78 -7.14
N SER A 62 -32.19 -9.47 -5.83
CA SER A 62 -33.39 -9.64 -5.01
C SER A 62 -34.51 -8.71 -5.47
N THR A 63 -35.72 -9.25 -5.65
CA THR A 63 -36.92 -8.46 -5.96
C THR A 63 -37.45 -7.68 -4.75
N SER A 64 -37.14 -8.10 -3.52
CA SER A 64 -37.50 -7.40 -2.29
C SER A 64 -36.63 -6.18 -1.98
N ALA A 65 -35.42 -6.09 -2.54
CA ALA A 65 -34.56 -4.92 -2.42
C ALA A 65 -35.00 -3.72 -3.27
N GLN A 66 -36.11 -3.83 -3.99
CA GLN A 66 -36.71 -2.73 -4.78
C GLN A 66 -37.66 -1.83 -3.97
N SER A 67 -37.79 -1.97 -2.67
CA SER A 67 -38.52 -1.04 -1.83
C SER A 67 -37.64 0.16 -1.47
N GLU A 68 -37.84 1.27 -2.23
CA GLU A 68 -37.73 2.64 -1.78
C GLU A 68 -36.37 3.15 -1.25
N LYS A 69 -35.36 3.24 -2.14
CA LYS A 69 -34.62 4.50 -2.19
C LYS A 69 -35.48 5.53 -2.93
N PRO A 70 -35.72 6.74 -2.40
CA PRO A 70 -36.46 7.76 -3.15
C PRO A 70 -35.76 7.94 -4.48
N ALA A 71 -36.46 7.62 -5.57
CA ALA A 71 -35.98 7.81 -6.91
C ALA A 71 -35.67 9.31 -7.07
N ARG A 72 -34.39 9.68 -7.15
CA ARG A 72 -34.04 11.02 -7.65
C ARG A 72 -34.67 11.11 -9.03
N PRO A 73 -35.39 12.19 -9.36
CA PRO A 73 -36.10 12.31 -10.62
C PRO A 73 -35.10 12.14 -11.76
N GLN A 74 -35.20 11.04 -12.48
CA GLN A 74 -34.46 10.84 -13.72
C GLN A 74 -35.05 11.75 -14.77
N GLN A 75 -34.33 12.80 -15.17
CA GLN A 75 -34.73 13.57 -16.33
C GLN A 75 -34.31 12.80 -17.58
N ARG A 76 -35.28 12.53 -18.46
CA ARG A 76 -35.06 11.90 -19.75
C ARG A 76 -35.42 12.90 -20.84
N GLN A 77 -34.53 12.99 -21.85
CA GLN A 77 -34.75 13.84 -23.03
C GLN A 77 -34.44 13.02 -24.27
N ASP A 78 -35.37 13.01 -25.21
CA ASP A 78 -35.25 12.30 -26.48
C ASP A 78 -34.90 13.31 -27.60
N PHE A 79 -33.87 12.95 -28.41
CA PHE A 79 -33.47 13.68 -29.61
C PHE A 79 -33.69 12.77 -30.84
N PHE A 80 -34.24 13.33 -31.91
CA PHE A 80 -34.60 12.56 -33.09
C PHE A 80 -33.78 12.98 -34.30
N TYR A 81 -33.27 12.01 -35.00
CA TYR A 81 -32.59 12.13 -36.29
C TYR A 81 -33.44 11.45 -37.34
N PRO A 82 -34.34 12.15 -38.07
CA PRO A 82 -35.11 11.56 -39.16
C PRO A 82 -34.21 11.34 -40.39
N THR A 83 -34.72 10.53 -41.32
CA THR A 83 -34.13 10.49 -42.66
C THR A 83 -34.18 11.86 -43.34
N ARG A 84 -33.37 12.07 -44.38
CA ARG A 84 -33.42 13.28 -45.21
C ARG A 84 -34.80 13.56 -45.83
N ARG A 85 -35.71 12.55 -45.85
CA ARG A 85 -37.12 12.62 -46.28
C ARG A 85 -38.12 12.77 -45.11
N GLY A 86 -37.64 13.01 -43.90
CA GLY A 86 -38.45 13.26 -42.70
C GLY A 86 -39.03 12.02 -42.01
N GLN A 87 -38.67 10.79 -42.43
CA GLN A 87 -39.16 9.55 -41.80
C GLN A 87 -38.33 9.23 -40.53
N PRO A 88 -38.89 8.58 -39.50
CA PRO A 88 -38.14 8.15 -38.32
C PRO A 88 -36.92 7.30 -38.68
N LEU A 89 -35.76 7.57 -38.11
CA LEU A 89 -34.53 6.79 -38.37
C LEU A 89 -33.76 6.48 -37.10
N VAL A 90 -33.33 7.51 -36.34
CA VAL A 90 -32.57 7.36 -35.08
C VAL A 90 -33.20 8.20 -34.01
N LYS A 91 -33.21 7.66 -32.78
CA LYS A 91 -33.54 8.37 -31.55
C LYS A 91 -32.40 8.21 -30.57
N VAL A 92 -31.98 9.30 -29.96
CA VAL A 92 -31.01 9.36 -28.85
C VAL A 92 -31.74 9.76 -27.59
N THR A 93 -31.71 8.94 -26.55
CA THR A 93 -32.27 9.27 -25.24
C THR A 93 -31.12 9.60 -24.28
N ARG A 94 -31.10 10.84 -23.84
CA ARG A 94 -30.23 11.29 -22.72
C ARG A 94 -30.94 10.99 -21.41
N VAL A 95 -30.23 10.35 -20.47
CA VAL A 95 -30.70 10.04 -19.12
C VAL A 95 -29.76 10.70 -18.11
N ASP A 96 -30.26 11.64 -17.32
CA ASP A 96 -29.54 12.30 -16.26
C ASP A 96 -29.92 11.68 -14.91
N HIS A 97 -28.93 11.13 -14.19
CA HIS A 97 -29.12 10.49 -12.88
C HIS A 97 -28.89 11.45 -11.69
N GLY A 98 -28.61 12.72 -11.94
CA GLY A 98 -28.18 13.68 -10.91
C GLY A 98 -26.71 13.43 -10.48
N GLY A 99 -26.04 14.50 -10.01
CA GLY A 99 -24.62 14.40 -9.62
C GLY A 99 -23.63 14.39 -10.80
N GLY A 100 -24.05 14.87 -12.00
CA GLY A 100 -23.15 15.07 -13.15
C GLY A 100 -22.97 13.84 -14.06
N THR A 101 -23.59 12.70 -13.76
CA THR A 101 -23.48 11.49 -14.61
C THR A 101 -24.60 11.45 -15.64
N LYS A 102 -24.23 11.47 -16.92
CA LYS A 102 -25.14 11.46 -18.08
C LYS A 102 -24.90 10.20 -18.91
N PHE A 103 -25.97 9.54 -19.37
CA PHE A 103 -25.93 8.42 -20.29
C PHE A 103 -26.71 8.70 -21.54
N PHE A 104 -26.20 8.26 -22.68
CA PHE A 104 -26.86 8.36 -23.97
C PHE A 104 -27.16 6.99 -24.52
N ILE A 105 -28.44 6.72 -24.82
CA ILE A 105 -28.91 5.44 -25.37
C ILE A 105 -29.39 5.71 -26.78
N GLN A 106 -28.83 5.02 -27.77
CA GLN A 106 -29.19 5.15 -29.16
C GLN A 106 -30.18 4.03 -29.59
N TYR A 107 -31.20 4.41 -30.35
CA TYR A 107 -32.19 3.50 -30.91
C TYR A 107 -32.32 3.76 -32.41
N HIS A 108 -32.65 2.76 -33.18
CA HIS A 108 -33.04 2.90 -34.57
C HIS A 108 -34.51 2.49 -34.77
N TRP A 109 -35.15 3.03 -35.79
CA TRP A 109 -36.49 2.67 -36.18
C TRP A 109 -36.46 1.47 -37.11
N ASP A 110 -37.14 0.35 -36.78
CA ASP A 110 -37.19 -0.87 -37.59
C ASP A 110 -38.36 -0.90 -38.58
N GLY A 111 -39.20 0.13 -38.59
CA GLY A 111 -40.43 0.25 -39.35
C GLY A 111 -41.69 0.16 -38.49
N GLN A 112 -41.60 -0.33 -37.25
CA GLN A 112 -42.71 -0.50 -36.32
C GLN A 112 -42.42 0.06 -34.93
N GLN A 113 -41.18 -0.07 -34.42
CA GLN A 113 -40.81 0.33 -33.09
C GLN A 113 -39.34 0.82 -32.99
N TRP A 114 -39.01 1.44 -31.87
CA TRP A 114 -37.64 1.86 -31.57
C TRP A 114 -36.84 0.69 -30.95
N VAL A 115 -35.83 0.20 -31.67
CA VAL A 115 -34.95 -0.91 -31.26
C VAL A 115 -33.61 -0.32 -30.77
N LYS A 116 -33.14 -0.80 -29.62
CA LYS A 116 -31.87 -0.32 -29.01
C LYS A 116 -30.65 -0.71 -29.88
N GLY A 117 -29.76 0.25 -30.10
CA GLY A 117 -28.58 0.10 -30.95
C GLY A 117 -28.77 0.62 -32.37
N LEU A 118 -27.69 0.69 -33.14
CA LEU A 118 -27.70 1.16 -34.54
C LEU A 118 -27.08 0.11 -35.45
N THR A 119 -27.81 -0.22 -36.52
CA THR A 119 -27.29 -1.10 -37.57
C THR A 119 -26.25 -0.39 -38.46
N PRO A 120 -25.32 -1.11 -39.14
CA PRO A 120 -24.35 -0.48 -40.05
C PRO A 120 -25.02 0.36 -41.16
N LEU A 121 -26.20 -0.04 -41.63
CA LEU A 121 -26.94 0.66 -42.66
C LEU A 121 -27.50 1.97 -42.12
N VAL A 122 -28.10 1.96 -40.94
CA VAL A 122 -28.64 3.17 -40.28
C VAL A 122 -27.52 4.19 -39.99
N ARG A 123 -26.34 3.74 -39.57
CA ARG A 123 -25.19 4.60 -39.34
C ARG A 123 -24.76 5.39 -40.58
N LYS A 124 -24.86 4.80 -41.76
CA LYS A 124 -24.52 5.48 -43.03
C LYS A 124 -25.61 6.43 -43.50
N GLN A 125 -26.86 6.18 -43.14
CA GLN A 125 -28.01 6.96 -43.60
C GLN A 125 -28.37 8.14 -42.71
N VAL A 126 -27.82 8.21 -41.50
CA VAL A 126 -28.16 9.28 -40.55
C VAL A 126 -27.71 10.63 -41.08
N ALA A 127 -28.61 11.60 -41.03
CA ALA A 127 -28.32 13.01 -41.37
C ALA A 127 -27.88 13.79 -40.15
N ILE A 128 -27.43 15.02 -40.32
CA ILE A 128 -27.17 15.97 -39.23
C ILE A 128 -28.45 16.19 -38.39
N TYR A 129 -28.26 16.58 -37.13
CA TYR A 129 -29.34 16.91 -36.22
C TYR A 129 -30.17 18.08 -36.76
N ARG A 130 -31.54 17.98 -36.71
CA ARG A 130 -32.49 18.98 -37.26
C ARG A 130 -32.27 19.26 -38.75
N TYR A 131 -32.00 18.23 -39.52
CA TYR A 131 -31.67 18.32 -40.95
C TYR A 131 -32.60 19.23 -41.74
N ALA A 132 -33.94 19.09 -41.62
CA ALA A 132 -34.90 19.85 -42.38
C ALA A 132 -34.90 21.33 -42.03
N GLU A 133 -34.73 21.68 -40.74
CA GLU A 133 -34.64 23.07 -40.27
C GLU A 133 -33.31 23.69 -40.70
N VAL A 134 -32.21 22.96 -40.61
CA VAL A 134 -30.88 23.42 -41.02
C VAL A 134 -30.87 23.67 -42.54
N ARG A 135 -31.39 22.77 -43.34
CA ARG A 135 -31.46 22.98 -44.80
C ARG A 135 -32.30 24.16 -45.19
N ARG A 136 -33.40 24.47 -44.45
CA ARG A 136 -34.18 25.68 -44.66
C ARG A 136 -33.39 26.94 -44.29
N ALA A 137 -32.65 26.92 -43.17
CA ALA A 137 -31.80 28.01 -42.74
C ALA A 137 -30.67 28.28 -43.77
N ILE A 138 -30.04 27.21 -44.32
CA ILE A 138 -29.04 27.37 -45.40
C ILE A 138 -29.67 27.99 -46.65
N SER A 139 -30.86 27.52 -47.05
CA SER A 139 -31.58 28.11 -48.22
C SER A 139 -31.99 29.58 -47.99
N ALA A 140 -32.07 30.02 -46.73
CA ALA A 140 -32.36 31.40 -46.37
C ALA A 140 -31.05 32.21 -46.09
N ASP A 141 -29.89 31.69 -46.52
CA ASP A 141 -28.55 32.31 -46.36
C ASP A 141 -28.20 32.61 -44.91
N GLN A 142 -28.68 31.78 -43.97
CA GLN A 142 -28.36 31.91 -42.54
C GLN A 142 -27.12 31.11 -42.17
N THR A 143 -26.31 31.69 -41.32
CA THR A 143 -25.13 31.01 -40.76
C THR A 143 -25.54 29.86 -39.81
N ILE A 144 -24.90 28.70 -39.94
CA ILE A 144 -25.17 27.50 -39.14
C ILE A 144 -24.05 27.28 -38.13
N TRP A 145 -24.40 27.09 -36.85
CA TRP A 145 -23.46 26.72 -35.79
C TRP A 145 -23.33 25.20 -35.71
N MET A 146 -22.10 24.70 -35.78
CA MET A 146 -21.79 23.29 -35.51
C MET A 146 -21.30 23.16 -34.06
N VAL A 147 -22.02 22.38 -33.26
CA VAL A 147 -21.74 22.11 -31.85
C VAL A 147 -21.56 20.63 -31.56
N GLU A 148 -21.08 20.25 -30.38
CA GLU A 148 -20.75 18.85 -30.06
C GLU A 148 -21.98 17.99 -29.74
N GLY A 149 -23.03 18.57 -29.15
CA GLY A 149 -24.19 17.82 -28.68
C GLY A 149 -25.54 18.44 -29.03
N GLU A 150 -26.60 17.62 -29.03
CA GLU A 150 -27.97 17.98 -29.36
C GLU A 150 -28.51 19.10 -28.44
N GLY A 151 -28.16 19.05 -27.14
CA GLY A 151 -28.58 20.07 -26.15
C GLY A 151 -28.01 21.43 -26.46
N CYS A 152 -26.76 21.51 -26.94
CA CYS A 152 -26.13 22.76 -27.37
C CYS A 152 -26.81 23.32 -28.63
N ALA A 153 -27.15 22.47 -29.59
CA ALA A 153 -27.88 22.87 -30.79
C ALA A 153 -29.26 23.42 -30.43
N ASP A 154 -30.01 22.75 -29.57
CA ASP A 154 -31.32 23.20 -29.12
C ASP A 154 -31.25 24.52 -28.33
N ALA A 155 -30.26 24.72 -27.48
CA ALA A 155 -30.04 25.94 -26.74
C ALA A 155 -29.83 27.15 -27.68
N LEU A 156 -29.03 26.96 -28.74
CA LEU A 156 -28.80 27.97 -29.77
C LEU A 156 -30.08 28.29 -30.57
N TRP A 157 -30.84 27.25 -30.97
CA TRP A 157 -32.13 27.45 -31.65
C TRP A 157 -33.12 28.24 -30.81
N ASN A 158 -33.16 28.00 -29.50
CA ASN A 158 -34.07 28.73 -28.58
C ASN A 158 -33.79 30.24 -28.50
N ILE A 159 -32.57 30.66 -28.81
CA ILE A 159 -32.20 32.11 -28.88
C ILE A 159 -32.08 32.64 -30.31
N GLY A 160 -32.60 31.88 -31.28
CA GLY A 160 -32.68 32.33 -32.69
C GLY A 160 -31.37 32.21 -33.47
N ILE A 161 -30.50 31.27 -33.09
CA ILE A 161 -29.26 30.92 -33.81
C ILE A 161 -29.41 29.52 -34.40
N PRO A 162 -29.44 29.33 -35.73
CA PRO A 162 -29.51 28.02 -36.36
C PRO A 162 -28.25 27.18 -36.02
N ALA A 163 -28.47 25.96 -35.53
CA ALA A 163 -27.37 25.11 -35.10
C ALA A 163 -27.63 23.61 -35.40
N THR A 164 -26.57 22.86 -35.48
CA THR A 164 -26.63 21.39 -35.66
C THR A 164 -25.47 20.68 -34.94
N THR A 165 -25.60 19.39 -34.87
CA THR A 165 -24.54 18.48 -34.42
C THR A 165 -24.59 17.17 -35.21
N THR A 166 -23.57 16.33 -35.04
CA THR A 166 -23.50 15.03 -35.64
C THR A 166 -23.78 13.91 -34.63
N LEU A 167 -24.31 12.78 -35.06
CA LEU A 167 -24.65 11.69 -34.17
C LEU A 167 -23.41 11.07 -33.53
N GLY A 168 -23.42 10.93 -32.19
CA GLY A 168 -22.41 10.22 -31.42
C GLY A 168 -21.22 11.05 -30.95
N GLY A 169 -21.25 12.38 -31.12
CA GLY A 169 -20.25 13.31 -30.60
C GLY A 169 -18.85 13.13 -31.20
N SER A 170 -17.83 13.56 -30.44
CA SER A 170 -16.43 13.52 -30.88
C SER A 170 -15.95 12.16 -31.38
N LYS A 171 -15.07 12.15 -32.40
CA LYS A 171 -14.47 10.96 -33.06
C LYS A 171 -15.45 10.11 -33.89
N LYS A 172 -16.68 10.57 -34.17
CA LYS A 172 -17.68 9.84 -34.97
C LYS A 172 -18.05 10.54 -36.28
N TYR A 173 -17.60 11.75 -36.48
CA TYR A 173 -17.93 12.57 -37.66
C TYR A 173 -17.71 11.81 -38.98
N ARG A 174 -16.56 11.17 -39.18
CA ARG A 174 -16.25 10.39 -40.39
C ARG A 174 -16.77 8.96 -40.36
N SER A 175 -17.33 8.51 -39.25
CA SER A 175 -17.80 7.12 -39.07
C SER A 175 -19.28 6.96 -39.40
N TYR A 176 -20.06 8.05 -39.38
CA TYR A 176 -21.50 8.05 -39.57
C TYR A 176 -21.90 9.09 -40.62
N GLY A 177 -22.95 8.83 -41.37
CA GLY A 177 -23.57 9.75 -42.29
C GLY A 177 -22.66 10.30 -43.39
N GLU A 178 -23.23 11.20 -44.19
CA GLU A 178 -22.52 12.02 -45.20
C GLU A 178 -22.70 13.49 -44.81
N TYR A 179 -22.21 13.90 -43.65
CA TYR A 179 -22.51 15.13 -43.00
C TYR A 179 -21.98 16.36 -43.77
N ALA A 180 -20.86 16.25 -44.48
CA ALA A 180 -20.36 17.29 -45.33
C ALA A 180 -21.34 17.62 -46.46
N GLN A 181 -22.00 16.59 -47.02
CA GLN A 181 -23.03 16.75 -48.05
C GLN A 181 -24.33 17.38 -47.49
N ASP A 182 -24.67 17.05 -46.24
CA ASP A 182 -25.85 17.63 -45.57
C ASP A 182 -25.66 19.15 -45.29
N LEU A 183 -24.42 19.62 -45.20
CA LEU A 183 -24.06 21.04 -44.94
C LEU A 183 -23.58 21.75 -46.21
N GLU A 184 -23.73 21.15 -47.38
CA GLU A 184 -23.35 21.78 -48.65
C GLU A 184 -24.07 23.17 -48.81
N GLY A 185 -23.28 24.19 -49.10
CA GLY A 185 -23.73 25.58 -49.23
C GLY A 185 -23.91 26.34 -47.91
N ALA A 186 -23.55 25.79 -46.77
CA ALA A 186 -23.66 26.47 -45.47
C ALA A 186 -22.50 27.41 -45.21
N HIS A 187 -22.81 28.61 -44.71
CA HIS A 187 -21.87 29.41 -43.95
C HIS A 187 -21.76 28.84 -42.53
N LEU A 188 -20.61 28.23 -42.21
CA LEU A 188 -20.48 27.43 -41.00
C LEU A 188 -19.68 28.14 -39.91
N VAL A 189 -20.14 28.07 -38.67
CA VAL A 189 -19.42 28.46 -37.46
C VAL A 189 -19.16 27.20 -36.63
N LEU A 190 -17.91 26.91 -36.32
CA LEU A 190 -17.48 25.82 -35.47
C LEU A 190 -17.42 26.30 -34.03
N CYS A 191 -18.16 25.66 -33.13
CA CYS A 191 -18.28 26.04 -31.72
C CYS A 191 -17.90 24.86 -30.83
N PRO A 192 -16.61 24.71 -30.49
CA PRO A 192 -16.11 23.61 -29.65
C PRO A 192 -16.51 23.77 -28.19
N ASP A 193 -16.67 22.63 -27.50
CA ASP A 193 -16.62 22.62 -26.05
C ASP A 193 -15.22 23.02 -25.57
N ARG A 194 -15.12 23.62 -24.39
CA ARG A 194 -13.86 24.18 -23.87
C ARG A 194 -12.94 23.11 -23.30
N ASP A 195 -12.64 22.07 -24.10
CA ASP A 195 -11.69 20.99 -23.78
C ASP A 195 -10.94 20.48 -25.03
N GLN A 196 -9.96 19.61 -24.81
CA GLN A 196 -9.12 19.12 -25.90
C GLN A 196 -9.90 18.26 -26.91
N VAL A 197 -10.94 17.57 -26.45
CA VAL A 197 -11.76 16.67 -27.29
C VAL A 197 -12.67 17.52 -28.18
N GLY A 198 -13.29 18.57 -27.66
CA GLY A 198 -14.12 19.51 -28.40
C GLY A 198 -13.36 20.22 -29.51
N ILE A 199 -12.16 20.73 -29.18
CA ILE A 199 -11.28 21.35 -30.20
C ILE A 199 -10.92 20.32 -31.29
N ALA A 200 -10.47 19.13 -30.93
CA ALA A 200 -10.08 18.11 -31.90
C ALA A 200 -11.25 17.68 -32.81
N HIS A 201 -12.46 17.64 -32.25
CA HIS A 201 -13.67 17.34 -33.00
C HIS A 201 -13.99 18.43 -34.03
N MET A 202 -13.94 19.70 -33.65
CA MET A 202 -14.18 20.80 -34.56
C MET A 202 -13.06 20.96 -35.59
N GLU A 203 -11.82 20.61 -35.23
CA GLU A 203 -10.69 20.57 -36.18
C GLU A 203 -10.85 19.46 -37.24
N GLU A 204 -11.45 18.32 -36.88
CA GLU A 204 -11.78 17.27 -37.83
C GLU A 204 -12.84 17.76 -38.85
N ILE A 205 -13.85 18.48 -38.37
CA ILE A 205 -14.90 19.07 -39.23
C ILE A 205 -14.35 20.20 -40.10
N ALA A 206 -13.46 21.02 -39.57
CA ALA A 206 -12.82 22.13 -40.31
C ALA A 206 -12.01 21.66 -41.52
N GLN A 207 -11.62 20.40 -41.60
CA GLN A 207 -10.95 19.86 -42.81
C GLN A 207 -11.86 19.82 -44.02
N ASP A 208 -13.17 19.64 -43.82
CA ASP A 208 -14.17 19.63 -44.89
C ASP A 208 -14.73 21.04 -45.13
N PHE A 209 -14.57 21.97 -44.17
CA PHE A 209 -15.07 23.36 -44.23
C PHE A 209 -13.93 24.33 -43.85
N PRO A 210 -12.95 24.56 -44.74
CA PRO A 210 -11.77 25.38 -44.42
C PRO A 210 -12.09 26.84 -44.16
N ASP A 211 -13.20 27.36 -44.74
CA ASP A 211 -13.64 28.76 -44.59
C ASP A 211 -14.58 28.96 -43.38
N ALA A 212 -14.79 27.93 -42.55
CA ALA A 212 -15.65 28.04 -41.37
C ALA A 212 -15.07 29.02 -40.35
N GLN A 213 -15.92 29.89 -39.85
CA GLN A 213 -15.58 30.74 -38.72
C GLN A 213 -15.59 29.94 -37.42
N TRP A 214 -15.01 30.50 -36.36
CA TRP A 214 -14.94 29.85 -35.06
C TRP A 214 -15.65 30.72 -34.01
N CYS A 215 -16.42 30.08 -33.14
CA CYS A 215 -16.98 30.70 -31.94
C CYS A 215 -16.47 29.96 -30.72
N TYR A 216 -15.79 30.63 -29.81
CA TYR A 216 -15.27 30.06 -28.59
C TYR A 216 -16.18 30.48 -27.42
N PRO A 217 -16.99 29.57 -26.81
CA PRO A 217 -17.79 29.89 -25.64
C PRO A 217 -16.90 30.47 -24.52
N TYR A 218 -17.38 31.50 -23.83
CA TYR A 218 -16.56 32.22 -22.85
C TYR A 218 -15.25 32.75 -23.43
N PRO A 219 -15.30 33.66 -24.42
CA PRO A 219 -14.14 34.07 -25.20
C PRO A 219 -13.00 34.69 -24.38
N GLU A 220 -13.33 35.27 -23.23
CA GLU A 220 -12.39 35.87 -22.27
C GLU A 220 -11.74 34.85 -21.34
N SER A 221 -12.15 33.57 -21.40
CA SER A 221 -11.65 32.56 -20.48
C SER A 221 -10.20 32.13 -20.79
N LEU A 222 -9.33 32.28 -19.82
CA LEU A 222 -7.94 31.82 -19.90
C LEU A 222 -7.79 30.28 -20.06
N ARG A 223 -8.85 29.53 -19.77
CA ARG A 223 -8.83 28.06 -19.97
C ARG A 223 -8.65 27.65 -21.43
N TRP A 224 -8.91 28.52 -22.38
CA TRP A 224 -8.57 28.27 -23.79
C TRP A 224 -7.07 28.14 -24.05
N GLN A 225 -6.23 28.60 -23.13
CA GLN A 225 -4.77 28.44 -23.20
C GLN A 225 -4.29 27.12 -22.60
N ASN A 226 -5.09 26.55 -21.65
CA ASN A 226 -4.77 25.27 -20.98
C ASN A 226 -6.06 24.44 -20.83
N LEU A 227 -6.40 23.72 -21.88
CA LEU A 227 -7.64 22.98 -22.00
C LEU A 227 -7.60 21.68 -21.19
N PRO A 228 -8.65 21.38 -20.40
CA PRO A 228 -8.79 20.06 -19.77
C PRO A 228 -8.94 18.99 -20.86
N LYS A 229 -8.63 17.73 -20.51
CA LYS A 229 -8.79 16.63 -21.46
C LYS A 229 -10.25 16.40 -21.84
N HIS A 230 -11.19 16.52 -20.88
CA HIS A 230 -12.62 16.31 -21.02
C HIS A 230 -13.41 17.22 -20.08
N GLY A 231 -14.71 17.43 -20.37
CA GLY A 231 -15.64 18.07 -19.44
C GLY A 231 -15.54 19.60 -19.44
N GLY A 232 -15.16 20.18 -20.56
CA GLY A 232 -15.21 21.63 -20.76
C GLY A 232 -16.64 22.16 -20.73
N LEU A 233 -16.79 23.45 -20.34
CA LEU A 233 -18.07 24.15 -20.47
C LEU A 233 -18.36 24.37 -21.95
N ASP A 234 -19.64 24.23 -22.32
CA ASP A 234 -20.14 24.38 -23.68
C ASP A 234 -20.93 25.65 -23.89
N VAL A 235 -21.45 25.86 -25.09
CA VAL A 235 -22.25 27.03 -25.42
C VAL A 235 -23.62 27.03 -24.72
N ALA A 236 -24.18 25.84 -24.40
CA ALA A 236 -25.43 25.76 -23.67
C ALA A 236 -25.25 26.17 -22.19
N ASP A 237 -24.10 25.84 -21.59
CA ASP A 237 -23.72 26.34 -20.26
C ASP A 237 -23.63 27.88 -20.26
N TRP A 238 -23.00 28.44 -21.30
CA TRP A 238 -22.85 29.90 -21.45
C TRP A 238 -24.20 30.60 -21.63
N ILE A 239 -25.12 30.01 -22.42
CA ILE A 239 -26.50 30.50 -22.56
C ILE A 239 -27.26 30.41 -21.24
N ALA A 240 -27.13 29.32 -20.51
CA ALA A 240 -27.76 29.12 -19.20
C ALA A 240 -27.27 30.13 -18.14
N GLU A 241 -26.04 30.61 -18.27
CA GLU A 241 -25.46 31.68 -17.44
C GLU A 241 -25.86 33.10 -17.92
N GLY A 242 -26.69 33.22 -18.96
CA GLY A 242 -27.29 34.49 -19.42
C GLY A 242 -26.65 35.09 -20.67
N ALA A 243 -25.85 34.36 -21.42
CA ALA A 243 -25.30 34.85 -22.69
C ALA A 243 -26.42 35.08 -23.72
N THR A 244 -26.40 36.23 -24.35
CA THR A 244 -27.39 36.59 -25.38
C THR A 244 -26.91 36.19 -26.78
N ALA A 245 -27.86 36.09 -27.75
CA ALA A 245 -27.51 35.82 -29.14
C ALA A 245 -26.51 36.85 -29.73
N GLU A 246 -26.58 38.11 -29.29
CA GLU A 246 -25.67 39.17 -29.72
C GLU A 246 -24.25 38.93 -29.20
N GLN A 247 -24.12 38.55 -27.92
CA GLN A 247 -22.83 38.22 -27.31
C GLN A 247 -22.18 37.00 -27.98
N ILE A 248 -22.98 35.96 -28.31
CA ILE A 248 -22.49 34.76 -29.00
C ILE A 248 -22.04 35.10 -30.42
N ARG A 249 -22.79 35.93 -31.18
CA ARG A 249 -22.38 36.42 -32.50
C ARG A 249 -21.16 37.34 -32.42
N ALA A 250 -21.00 38.11 -31.38
CA ALA A 250 -19.83 38.98 -31.17
C ALA A 250 -18.56 38.19 -30.82
N ALA A 251 -18.70 36.92 -30.36
CA ALA A 251 -17.59 36.04 -30.04
C ALA A 251 -17.04 35.28 -31.26
N LEU A 252 -17.50 35.59 -32.49
CA LEU A 252 -16.95 35.06 -33.71
C LEU A 252 -15.50 35.51 -33.91
N GLY A 253 -14.64 34.64 -34.34
CA GLY A 253 -13.23 34.93 -34.59
C GLY A 253 -12.62 33.97 -35.57
N GLU A 254 -11.34 34.17 -35.85
CA GLU A 254 -10.55 33.25 -36.62
C GLU A 254 -10.13 32.04 -35.77
N ARG A 255 -9.72 30.94 -36.46
CA ARG A 255 -9.19 29.76 -35.81
C ARG A 255 -8.00 30.15 -34.91
N ARG A 256 -8.14 29.93 -33.61
CA ARG A 256 -7.04 30.14 -32.65
C ARG A 256 -5.94 29.08 -32.85
N GLN A 257 -4.73 29.53 -33.19
CA GLN A 257 -3.58 28.64 -33.14
C GLN A 257 -3.25 28.37 -31.66
N LEU A 258 -3.55 27.18 -31.15
CA LEU A 258 -3.18 26.76 -29.81
C LEU A 258 -1.65 26.64 -29.78
N GLY A 259 -0.95 27.67 -29.30
CA GLY A 259 0.52 27.70 -29.19
C GLY A 259 1.20 29.04 -29.53
N SER A 260 0.51 30.08 -29.98
CA SER A 260 1.09 31.40 -30.22
C SER A 260 0.41 32.48 -29.35
N SER A 261 1.23 33.24 -28.64
CA SER A 261 0.84 34.32 -27.76
C SER A 261 0.04 35.41 -28.51
N PRO A 262 -1.04 36.02 -27.91
CA PRO A 262 -1.77 37.11 -28.50
C PRO A 262 -0.99 38.43 -28.44
N PRO A 263 -1.34 39.42 -29.29
CA PRO A 263 -0.70 40.74 -29.28
C PRO A 263 -1.06 41.54 -28.02
N ALA A 264 -0.07 42.22 -27.50
CA ALA A 264 -0.14 43.04 -26.29
C ALA A 264 -1.16 44.17 -26.37
N ARG A 265 -2.04 44.24 -25.33
CA ARG A 265 -2.44 45.48 -24.63
C ARG A 265 -3.46 45.18 -23.52
N VAL A 266 -3.00 45.18 -22.33
CA VAL A 266 -3.40 45.76 -21.04
C VAL A 266 -2.43 45.14 -20.04
N LYS A 267 -1.91 45.93 -19.10
CA LYS A 267 -1.07 45.41 -18.00
C LYS A 267 -1.88 44.37 -17.21
N SER A 268 -1.84 43.13 -17.68
CA SER A 268 -2.31 41.97 -16.91
C SER A 268 -1.14 41.51 -16.07
N LEU A 269 -1.37 41.31 -14.78
CA LEU A 269 -0.46 40.58 -13.93
C LEU A 269 -0.10 39.29 -14.65
N ASP A 270 1.19 39.01 -14.78
CA ASP A 270 1.70 37.75 -15.34
C ASP A 270 1.15 36.61 -14.48
N LEU A 271 0.48 35.63 -15.10
CA LEU A 271 -0.09 34.48 -14.39
C LEU A 271 0.94 33.75 -13.50
N PRO A 272 2.22 33.57 -13.91
CA PRO A 272 3.28 33.14 -13.02
C PRO A 272 3.45 34.05 -11.80
N ALA A 273 3.43 35.38 -11.98
CA ALA A 273 3.57 36.31 -10.87
C ALA A 273 2.33 36.32 -9.95
N LEU A 274 1.13 36.14 -10.49
CA LEU A 274 -0.10 35.98 -9.68
C LEU A 274 -0.04 34.64 -8.90
N ASN A 275 0.40 33.55 -9.52
CA ASN A 275 0.56 32.24 -8.84
C ASN A 275 1.59 32.34 -7.72
N GLU A 276 2.70 33.04 -7.93
CA GLU A 276 3.73 33.27 -6.92
C GLU A 276 3.23 34.13 -5.76
N GLN A 277 2.46 35.17 -6.06
CA GLN A 277 1.78 36.01 -5.04
C GLN A 277 0.74 35.21 -4.26
N LEU A 278 -0.08 34.40 -4.94
CA LEU A 278 -1.04 33.49 -4.31
C LEU A 278 -0.34 32.49 -3.38
N ARG A 279 0.72 31.86 -3.84
CA ARG A 279 1.51 30.92 -3.04
C ARG A 279 2.15 31.59 -1.84
N SER A 280 2.77 32.78 -2.03
CA SER A 280 3.41 33.53 -0.95
C SER A 280 2.41 34.00 0.11
N TYR A 281 1.20 34.41 -0.30
CA TYR A 281 0.16 34.82 0.64
C TYR A 281 -0.43 33.61 1.38
N LEU A 282 -0.76 32.53 0.66
CA LEU A 282 -1.36 31.32 1.23
C LEU A 282 -0.41 30.49 2.08
N ALA A 283 0.89 30.72 1.99
CA ALA A 283 1.88 30.11 2.88
C ALA A 283 1.90 30.72 4.31
N ALA A 284 1.16 31.79 4.54
CA ALA A 284 0.98 32.36 5.87
C ALA A 284 -0.44 32.07 6.40
N GLU A 285 -0.60 31.99 7.72
CA GLU A 285 -1.93 31.83 8.33
C GLU A 285 -2.77 33.09 8.15
N HIS A 286 -3.90 32.97 7.49
CA HIS A 286 -4.87 34.04 7.29
C HIS A 286 -6.28 33.56 7.63
N SER A 287 -7.10 34.46 8.19
CA SER A 287 -8.52 34.19 8.41
C SER A 287 -9.28 34.12 7.07
N GLU A 288 -10.40 33.40 7.04
CA GLU A 288 -11.26 33.33 5.84
C GLU A 288 -11.68 34.71 5.33
N LEU A 289 -11.84 35.70 6.23
CA LEU A 289 -12.23 37.06 5.89
C LEU A 289 -11.09 37.81 5.20
N GLU A 290 -9.84 37.64 5.67
CA GLU A 290 -8.66 38.26 5.05
C GLU A 290 -8.39 37.64 3.68
N LEU A 291 -8.55 36.35 3.55
CA LEU A 291 -8.44 35.66 2.26
C LEU A 291 -9.50 36.14 1.27
N ALA A 292 -10.75 36.30 1.71
CA ALA A 292 -11.81 36.81 0.87
C ALA A 292 -11.54 38.28 0.41
N ALA A 293 -11.03 39.13 1.31
CA ALA A 293 -10.62 40.48 0.99
C ALA A 293 -9.48 40.54 -0.03
N GLN A 294 -8.50 39.66 0.14
CA GLN A 294 -7.33 39.53 -0.75
C GLN A 294 -7.73 39.00 -2.14
N VAL A 295 -8.65 38.04 -2.21
CA VAL A 295 -9.22 37.57 -3.50
C VAL A 295 -9.93 38.69 -4.26
N LEU A 296 -10.66 39.57 -3.56
CA LEU A 296 -11.27 40.75 -4.18
C LEU A 296 -10.23 41.76 -4.67
N GLN A 297 -9.11 41.87 -4.00
CA GLN A 297 -8.00 42.71 -4.45
C GLN A 297 -7.37 42.14 -5.72
N TRP A 298 -7.03 40.83 -5.74
CA TRP A 298 -6.49 40.17 -6.93
C TRP A 298 -7.46 40.17 -8.12
N HIS A 299 -8.77 40.08 -7.87
CA HIS A 299 -9.78 40.28 -8.91
C HIS A 299 -9.65 41.65 -9.59
N ARG A 300 -9.44 42.71 -8.80
CA ARG A 300 -9.28 44.07 -9.33
C ARG A 300 -7.94 44.27 -10.08
N GLU A 301 -6.87 43.67 -9.58
CA GLU A 301 -5.50 43.78 -10.11
C GLU A 301 -5.27 42.93 -11.35
N SER A 302 -5.84 41.72 -11.39
CA SER A 302 -5.64 40.74 -12.47
C SER A 302 -6.68 40.87 -13.59
N GLY A 303 -7.84 41.52 -13.35
CA GLY A 303 -8.97 41.52 -14.27
C GLY A 303 -9.69 40.15 -14.39
N LEU A 304 -9.29 39.16 -13.61
CA LEU A 304 -9.96 37.82 -13.52
C LEU A 304 -11.25 37.96 -12.72
N ALA A 305 -12.28 37.19 -13.05
CA ALA A 305 -13.47 37.14 -12.19
C ALA A 305 -13.09 36.58 -10.79
N ALA A 306 -13.71 37.11 -9.73
CA ALA A 306 -13.42 36.68 -8.36
C ALA A 306 -13.57 35.16 -8.19
N LYS A 307 -14.52 34.53 -8.89
CA LYS A 307 -14.73 33.08 -8.96
C LYS A 307 -13.52 32.33 -9.54
N ASP A 308 -12.85 32.92 -10.55
CA ASP A 308 -11.69 32.31 -11.19
C ASP A 308 -10.46 32.39 -10.28
N VAL A 309 -10.28 33.50 -9.54
CA VAL A 309 -9.26 33.63 -8.49
C VAL A 309 -9.50 32.62 -7.39
N TRP A 310 -10.74 32.44 -6.91
CA TRP A 310 -11.09 31.39 -5.93
C TRP A 310 -10.82 30.00 -6.45
N SER A 311 -11.00 29.74 -7.75
CA SER A 311 -10.69 28.42 -8.33
C SER A 311 -9.20 28.09 -8.36
N LEU A 312 -8.32 29.08 -8.23
CA LEU A 312 -6.87 28.92 -8.10
C LEU A 312 -6.43 28.73 -6.64
N VAL A 313 -7.16 29.31 -5.68
CA VAL A 313 -6.82 29.25 -4.24
C VAL A 313 -6.84 27.83 -3.72
N LYS A 314 -7.93 27.08 -3.94
CA LYS A 314 -8.08 25.71 -3.41
C LYS A 314 -6.99 24.71 -3.88
N PRO A 315 -6.64 24.64 -5.17
CA PRO A 315 -5.54 23.79 -5.61
C PRO A 315 -4.17 24.20 -5.04
N ILE A 316 -3.95 25.51 -4.87
CA ILE A 316 -2.69 26.01 -4.31
C ILE A 316 -2.61 25.72 -2.81
N GLN A 317 -3.69 25.88 -2.05
CA GLN A 317 -3.75 25.48 -0.65
C GLN A 317 -3.48 24.00 -0.48
N ALA A 318 -4.15 23.13 -1.25
CA ALA A 318 -3.93 21.69 -1.22
C ALA A 318 -2.48 21.30 -1.61
N ASP A 319 -1.87 22.03 -2.54
CA ASP A 319 -0.48 21.80 -2.94
C ASP A 319 0.52 22.28 -1.84
N LEU A 320 0.23 23.40 -1.17
CA LEU A 320 1.03 23.89 -0.05
C LEU A 320 0.93 22.97 1.17
N GLU A 321 -0.28 22.55 1.56
CA GLU A 321 -0.51 21.56 2.61
C GLU A 321 0.24 20.25 2.31
N GLN A 322 0.18 19.79 1.08
CA GLN A 322 0.90 18.59 0.64
C GLN A 322 2.43 18.78 0.60
N GLN A 323 2.91 20.00 0.31
CA GLN A 323 4.35 20.33 0.36
C GLN A 323 4.85 20.45 1.81
N GLU A 324 4.06 21.01 2.72
CA GLU A 324 4.38 21.11 4.14
C GLU A 324 4.40 19.73 4.79
N GLU A 325 3.39 18.90 4.56
CA GLU A 325 3.39 17.48 4.97
C GLU A 325 4.56 16.70 4.38
N ARG A 326 4.96 16.97 3.13
CA ARG A 326 6.15 16.37 2.51
C ARG A 326 7.44 16.87 3.16
N GLY A 327 7.53 18.17 3.48
CA GLY A 327 8.69 18.78 4.16
C GLY A 327 8.91 18.16 5.54
N ASP A 328 7.86 18.03 6.32
CA ASP A 328 7.89 17.42 7.64
C ASP A 328 8.25 15.94 7.58
N ARG A 329 7.70 15.20 6.63
CA ARG A 329 8.05 13.78 6.38
C ARG A 329 9.50 13.62 5.93
N ILE A 330 10.01 14.50 5.07
CA ILE A 330 11.43 14.48 4.65
C ILE A 330 12.34 14.76 5.83
N ALA A 331 12.02 15.74 6.68
CA ALA A 331 12.78 16.03 7.90
C ALA A 331 12.71 14.84 8.88
N GLU A 332 11.58 14.20 9.02
CA GLU A 332 11.40 12.98 9.80
C GLU A 332 12.22 11.83 9.22
N ILE A 333 12.19 11.60 7.90
CA ILE A 333 13.00 10.58 7.21
C ILE A 333 14.50 10.85 7.40
N HIS A 334 14.96 12.10 7.29
CA HIS A 334 16.36 12.44 7.56
C HIS A 334 16.74 12.19 9.03
N THR A 335 15.84 12.45 9.96
CA THR A 335 16.03 12.15 11.37
C THR A 335 16.06 10.63 11.60
N LEU A 336 15.20 9.88 10.93
CA LEU A 336 15.15 8.41 10.98
C LEU A 336 16.37 7.77 10.33
N LEU A 337 16.86 8.31 9.21
CA LEU A 337 18.10 7.85 8.58
C LEU A 337 19.32 8.06 9.51
N LYS A 338 19.38 9.19 10.22
CA LYS A 338 20.39 9.41 11.29
C LYS A 338 20.25 8.42 12.44
N ILE A 339 19.03 8.02 12.81
CA ILE A 339 18.76 6.99 13.82
C ILE A 339 19.11 5.60 13.27
N GLY A 340 18.87 5.33 11.97
CA GLY A 340 19.23 4.08 11.28
C GLY A 340 20.74 3.86 11.19
N ASP A 341 21.52 4.92 11.11
CA ASP A 341 22.99 4.88 11.16
C ASP A 341 23.55 4.74 12.59
N TYR A 342 22.69 4.78 13.62
CA TYR A 342 23.10 4.52 14.99
C TYR A 342 23.57 3.07 15.11
N GLN A 343 24.88 2.88 15.04
CA GLN A 343 25.48 1.56 15.26
C GLN A 343 25.30 1.14 16.69
N LEU A 344 24.70 -0.03 16.91
CA LEU A 344 24.67 -0.63 18.23
C LEU A 344 26.10 -0.96 18.66
N VAL A 345 26.55 -0.37 19.75
CA VAL A 345 27.80 -0.76 20.43
C VAL A 345 27.47 -1.94 21.34
N LEU A 346 27.97 -3.12 21.01
CA LEU A 346 27.59 -4.35 21.73
C LEU A 346 27.97 -4.31 23.21
N GLY A 347 29.03 -3.61 23.56
CA GLY A 347 29.45 -3.39 24.95
C GLY A 347 28.43 -2.66 25.85
N ASP A 348 27.42 -2.00 25.27
CA ASP A 348 26.28 -1.43 26.02
C ASP A 348 25.30 -2.51 26.54
N PHE A 349 25.38 -3.71 25.99
CA PHE A 349 24.41 -4.79 26.21
C PHE A 349 25.02 -6.07 26.75
N LEU A 350 26.25 -6.35 26.36
CA LEU A 350 26.95 -7.59 26.63
C LEU A 350 28.28 -7.36 27.34
N PRO A 351 28.78 -8.30 28.16
CA PRO A 351 30.13 -8.26 28.66
C PRO A 351 31.16 -8.19 27.53
N ALA A 352 32.26 -7.47 27.78
CA ALA A 352 33.27 -7.12 26.78
C ALA A 352 33.83 -8.32 26.01
N GLU A 353 34.03 -9.47 26.67
CA GLU A 353 34.52 -10.71 26.04
C GLU A 353 33.63 -11.16 24.87
N LEU A 354 32.32 -11.28 25.10
CA LEU A 354 31.38 -11.69 24.06
C LEU A 354 31.14 -10.57 23.02
N ALA A 355 31.05 -9.31 23.48
CA ALA A 355 30.87 -8.17 22.60
C ALA A 355 31.98 -8.08 21.54
N HIS A 356 33.24 -8.14 21.96
CA HIS A 356 34.41 -8.08 21.06
C HIS A 356 34.45 -9.28 20.09
N SER A 357 34.13 -10.52 20.55
CA SER A 357 34.10 -11.67 19.66
C SER A 357 33.02 -11.54 18.58
N LEU A 358 31.82 -11.07 18.94
CA LEU A 358 30.73 -10.84 17.97
C LEU A 358 31.08 -9.70 17.00
N GLU A 359 31.64 -8.60 17.45
CA GLU A 359 32.08 -7.48 16.60
C GLU A 359 33.17 -7.90 15.61
N ARG A 360 34.18 -8.62 16.09
CA ARG A 360 35.27 -9.16 15.26
C ARG A 360 34.76 -10.09 14.18
N ILE A 361 33.96 -11.09 14.55
CA ILE A 361 33.39 -12.04 13.59
C ILE A 361 32.44 -11.33 12.61
N SER A 362 31.61 -10.42 13.08
CA SER A 362 30.73 -9.65 12.19
C SER A 362 31.51 -8.88 11.12
N SER A 363 32.62 -8.27 11.49
CA SER A 363 33.55 -7.60 10.58
C SER A 363 34.12 -8.56 9.52
N TRP A 364 34.54 -9.76 9.92
CA TRP A 364 35.14 -10.74 8.99
C TRP A 364 34.13 -11.31 8.00
N ILE A 365 32.89 -11.56 8.43
CA ILE A 365 31.85 -12.07 7.53
C ILE A 365 31.15 -10.97 6.74
N GLY A 366 31.47 -9.70 7.00
CA GLY A 366 30.81 -8.57 6.36
C GLY A 366 29.37 -8.36 6.81
N ALA A 367 29.09 -8.68 8.08
CA ALA A 367 27.79 -8.47 8.72
C ALA A 367 27.83 -7.25 9.66
N THR A 368 26.69 -6.87 10.22
CA THR A 368 26.63 -5.85 11.28
C THR A 368 26.62 -6.49 12.67
N PRO A 369 27.27 -5.90 13.69
CA PRO A 369 27.18 -6.38 15.07
C PRO A 369 25.72 -6.47 15.57
N ALA A 370 24.86 -5.54 15.16
CA ALA A 370 23.44 -5.55 15.47
C ALA A 370 22.74 -6.84 14.99
N ALA A 371 23.03 -7.30 13.78
CA ALA A 371 22.43 -8.52 13.22
C ALA A 371 22.85 -9.76 14.02
N MET A 372 24.11 -9.80 14.50
CA MET A 372 24.57 -10.87 15.37
C MET A 372 23.82 -10.88 16.69
N LEU A 373 23.65 -9.72 17.33
CA LEU A 373 22.91 -9.58 18.59
C LEU A 373 21.43 -9.97 18.41
N VAL A 374 20.77 -9.43 17.37
CA VAL A 374 19.34 -9.69 17.11
C VAL A 374 19.07 -11.18 16.85
N THR A 375 20.02 -11.90 16.26
CA THR A 375 19.92 -13.35 16.09
C THR A 375 20.23 -14.11 17.39
N LEU A 376 21.15 -13.62 18.22
CA LEU A 376 21.53 -14.24 19.49
C LEU A 376 20.41 -14.18 20.55
N LEU A 377 19.73 -13.05 20.66
CA LEU A 377 18.73 -12.83 21.70
C LEU A 377 17.60 -13.87 21.75
N PRO A 378 16.94 -14.25 20.64
CA PRO A 378 15.90 -15.29 20.66
C PRO A 378 16.46 -16.69 20.93
N VAL A 379 17.74 -16.97 20.59
CA VAL A 379 18.41 -18.20 21.01
C VAL A 379 18.54 -18.23 22.54
N ALA A 380 19.10 -17.16 23.12
CA ALA A 380 19.23 -17.06 24.58
C ALA A 380 17.85 -17.15 25.27
N ALA A 381 16.83 -16.51 24.70
CA ALA A 381 15.46 -16.56 25.21
C ALA A 381 14.87 -17.98 25.26
N SER A 382 15.05 -18.75 24.16
CA SER A 382 14.48 -20.11 24.03
C SER A 382 15.15 -21.13 24.94
N LEU A 383 16.40 -20.86 25.35
CA LEU A 383 17.17 -21.74 26.25
C LEU A 383 16.77 -21.60 27.72
N LEU A 384 16.18 -20.48 28.11
CA LEU A 384 15.68 -20.28 29.47
C LEU A 384 14.48 -21.19 29.75
N PRO A 385 14.45 -21.86 30.91
CA PRO A 385 13.37 -22.80 31.24
C PRO A 385 12.01 -22.08 31.39
N ILE A 386 10.92 -22.78 31.06
CA ILE A 386 9.56 -22.30 31.28
C ILE A 386 9.35 -22.09 32.79
N GLY A 387 8.75 -20.95 33.15
CA GLY A 387 8.66 -20.50 34.54
C GLY A 387 9.71 -19.43 34.89
N THR A 388 10.71 -19.22 33.99
CA THR A 388 11.55 -18.02 34.06
C THR A 388 10.76 -16.83 33.55
N GLU A 389 10.58 -15.81 34.37
CA GLU A 389 9.80 -14.59 34.01
C GLU A 389 10.29 -13.40 34.83
N LEU A 390 10.10 -12.19 34.29
CA LEU A 390 10.30 -10.95 35.02
C LEU A 390 8.97 -10.53 35.62
N GLU A 391 8.92 -10.34 36.93
CA GLU A 391 7.83 -9.67 37.61
C GLU A 391 8.04 -8.16 37.51
N ILE A 392 7.26 -7.50 36.66
CA ILE A 392 7.28 -6.04 36.50
C ILE A 392 6.44 -5.40 37.59
N ASP A 393 5.21 -5.90 37.75
CA ASP A 393 4.31 -5.51 38.84
C ASP A 393 3.30 -6.61 39.15
N ALA A 394 3.40 -7.17 40.36
CA ALA A 394 2.51 -8.25 40.80
C ALA A 394 1.06 -7.76 40.98
N GLY A 395 0.85 -6.51 41.42
CA GLY A 395 -0.45 -5.92 41.62
C GLY A 395 -1.25 -5.73 40.32
N MET A 396 -0.56 -5.46 39.23
CA MET A 396 -1.12 -5.37 37.89
C MET A 396 -1.18 -6.73 37.17
N GLY A 397 -0.57 -7.78 37.74
CA GLY A 397 -0.40 -9.06 37.04
C GLY A 397 0.53 -8.95 35.82
N PHE A 398 1.44 -7.98 35.82
CA PHE A 398 2.30 -7.71 34.69
C PHE A 398 3.61 -8.48 34.82
N TYR A 399 3.70 -9.56 34.05
CA TYR A 399 4.86 -10.45 33.95
C TYR A 399 5.36 -10.50 32.52
N ALA A 400 6.68 -10.61 32.33
CA ALA A 400 7.32 -10.71 31.01
C ALA A 400 8.10 -12.02 30.90
N PRO A 401 7.61 -13.01 30.12
CA PRO A 401 8.34 -14.25 29.81
C PRO A 401 9.48 -13.95 28.80
N PRO A 402 10.56 -14.77 28.78
CA PRO A 402 11.69 -14.61 27.85
C PRO A 402 11.34 -15.14 26.46
N ILE A 403 10.38 -14.54 25.79
CA ILE A 403 9.92 -14.93 24.45
C ILE A 403 10.18 -13.78 23.50
N LEU A 404 10.92 -14.04 22.41
CA LEU A 404 11.24 -13.05 21.39
C LEU A 404 10.92 -13.55 19.99
N PHE A 405 10.33 -12.68 19.18
CA PHE A 405 10.20 -12.87 17.74
C PHE A 405 11.07 -11.82 17.05
N THR A 406 12.07 -12.28 16.28
CA THR A 406 12.99 -11.39 15.57
C THR A 406 13.05 -11.72 14.09
N GLY A 407 13.32 -10.71 13.27
CA GLY A 407 13.50 -10.86 11.83
C GLY A 407 14.62 -10.00 11.28
N LEU A 408 15.51 -10.59 10.48
CA LEU A 408 16.48 -9.86 9.69
C LEU A 408 15.86 -9.54 8.33
N VAL A 409 15.61 -8.26 8.10
CA VAL A 409 15.08 -7.77 6.81
C VAL A 409 16.26 -7.45 5.92
N ALA A 410 16.45 -8.22 4.85
CA ALA A 410 17.68 -8.17 4.10
C ALA A 410 17.52 -8.55 2.63
N PRO A 411 18.02 -7.74 1.67
CA PRO A 411 18.04 -8.11 0.26
C PRO A 411 18.76 -9.44 0.00
N SER A 412 18.51 -10.03 -1.16
CA SER A 412 19.32 -11.18 -1.61
C SER A 412 20.79 -10.77 -1.76
N GLY A 413 21.71 -11.65 -1.34
CA GLY A 413 23.16 -11.38 -1.38
C GLY A 413 23.73 -10.70 -0.14
N THR A 414 22.92 -10.30 0.84
CA THR A 414 23.42 -9.93 2.18
C THR A 414 23.88 -11.16 2.94
N LYS A 415 24.76 -10.98 3.91
CA LYS A 415 25.45 -12.08 4.63
C LYS A 415 24.56 -12.79 5.67
N LYS A 416 23.27 -13.04 5.36
CA LYS A 416 22.27 -13.70 6.24
C LYS A 416 22.72 -15.07 6.75
N SER A 417 23.03 -15.98 5.83
CA SER A 417 23.42 -17.36 6.18
C SER A 417 24.72 -17.46 6.99
N PRO A 418 25.77 -16.65 6.73
CA PRO A 418 26.93 -16.58 7.63
C PRO A 418 26.58 -16.18 9.06
N ILE A 419 25.71 -15.16 9.26
CA ILE A 419 25.24 -14.74 10.60
C ILE A 419 24.57 -15.93 11.31
N GLN A 420 23.59 -16.55 10.65
CA GLN A 420 22.86 -17.68 11.21
C GLN A 420 23.82 -18.83 11.56
N ARG A 421 24.78 -19.16 10.71
CA ARG A 421 25.76 -20.22 10.96
C ARG A 421 26.57 -19.97 12.22
N GLN A 422 27.02 -18.74 12.45
CA GLN A 422 27.81 -18.40 13.63
C GLN A 422 27.00 -18.53 14.92
N ILE A 423 25.77 -18.08 14.91
CA ILE A 423 24.93 -18.02 16.12
C ILE A 423 24.18 -19.33 16.37
N LEU A 424 23.64 -19.97 15.32
CA LEU A 424 22.87 -21.22 15.46
C LEU A 424 23.76 -22.47 15.51
N GLY A 425 24.99 -22.43 14.97
CA GLY A 425 25.89 -23.59 14.95
C GLY A 425 26.08 -24.24 16.33
N PRO A 426 26.41 -23.48 17.39
CA PRO A 426 26.51 -24.03 18.74
C PRO A 426 25.20 -24.62 19.30
N LEU A 427 24.03 -24.07 18.90
CA LEU A 427 22.74 -24.67 19.26
C LEU A 427 22.47 -25.98 18.55
N LEU A 428 22.85 -26.07 17.26
CA LEU A 428 22.75 -27.32 16.48
C LEU A 428 23.64 -28.41 17.08
N ARG A 429 24.79 -28.03 17.62
CA ARG A 429 25.66 -28.97 18.34
C ARG A 429 24.99 -29.51 19.62
N LEU A 430 24.33 -28.62 20.41
CA LEU A 430 23.55 -29.08 21.58
C LEU A 430 22.39 -29.98 21.17
N GLN A 431 21.72 -29.72 20.03
CA GLN A 431 20.70 -30.63 19.52
C GLN A 431 21.27 -31.99 19.17
N ALA A 432 22.38 -32.04 18.44
CA ALA A 432 23.01 -33.30 18.05
C ALA A 432 23.42 -34.14 19.25
N GLU A 433 23.92 -33.54 20.33
CA GLU A 433 24.25 -34.23 21.59
C GLU A 433 22.97 -34.76 22.27
N ALA A 434 21.90 -33.94 22.33
CA ALA A 434 20.63 -34.40 22.91
C ALA A 434 19.98 -35.53 22.10
N ASP A 435 20.14 -35.55 20.78
CA ASP A 435 19.66 -36.62 19.91
C ASP A 435 20.44 -37.92 20.17
N GLN A 436 21.77 -37.84 20.34
CA GLN A 436 22.61 -39.01 20.72
C GLN A 436 22.24 -39.57 22.11
N ASP A 437 22.03 -38.69 23.09
CA ASP A 437 21.59 -39.09 24.43
C ASP A 437 20.22 -39.79 24.36
N TYR A 438 19.28 -39.24 23.59
CA TYR A 438 17.96 -39.83 23.37
C TYR A 438 18.04 -41.21 22.71
N ASP A 439 18.91 -41.41 21.71
CA ASP A 439 19.12 -42.70 21.06
C ASP A 439 19.65 -43.75 22.05
N HIS A 440 20.58 -43.35 22.93
CA HIS A 440 21.07 -44.22 24.01
C HIS A 440 19.97 -44.58 25.02
N GLU A 441 19.16 -43.58 25.43
CA GLU A 441 18.03 -43.77 26.35
C GLU A 441 16.94 -44.66 25.75
N ILE A 442 16.63 -44.52 24.45
CA ILE A 442 15.68 -45.38 23.73
C ILE A 442 16.18 -46.83 23.69
N ALA A 443 17.45 -47.05 23.36
CA ALA A 443 18.03 -48.38 23.35
C ALA A 443 17.95 -49.04 24.74
N ALA A 444 18.28 -48.32 25.80
CA ALA A 444 18.17 -48.79 27.19
C ALA A 444 16.70 -49.07 27.58
N TYR A 445 15.77 -48.23 27.18
CA TYR A 445 14.35 -48.43 27.39
C TYR A 445 13.82 -49.68 26.68
N GLU A 446 14.23 -49.96 25.45
CA GLU A 446 13.81 -51.15 24.71
C GLU A 446 14.29 -52.45 25.37
N ILE A 447 15.50 -52.44 25.91
CA ILE A 447 16.03 -53.57 26.71
C ILE A 447 15.19 -53.74 27.98
N ALA A 448 15.02 -52.66 28.75
CA ALA A 448 14.25 -52.70 30.00
C ALA A 448 12.77 -53.11 29.77
N LEU A 449 12.18 -52.69 28.67
CA LEU A 449 10.80 -53.06 28.30
C LEU A 449 10.70 -54.54 27.96
N ARG A 450 11.67 -55.06 27.21
CA ARG A 450 11.75 -56.50 26.88
C ARG A 450 11.91 -57.33 28.13
N ASP A 451 12.80 -56.95 29.06
CA ASP A 451 12.99 -57.66 30.33
C ASP A 451 11.74 -57.61 31.18
N TRP A 452 11.04 -56.48 31.20
CA TRP A 452 9.76 -56.33 31.91
C TRP A 452 8.68 -57.22 31.30
N ASP A 453 8.60 -57.34 29.96
CA ASP A 453 7.62 -58.19 29.28
C ASP A 453 7.89 -59.68 29.51
N LEU A 454 9.15 -60.08 29.65
CA LEU A 454 9.57 -61.46 29.98
C LEU A 454 9.36 -61.84 31.46
N THR A 455 9.27 -60.86 32.36
CA THR A 455 9.03 -61.09 33.80
C THR A 455 7.59 -61.57 34.03
N LYS A 456 7.39 -62.51 34.91
CA LYS A 456 6.04 -62.99 35.27
C LYS A 456 5.18 -61.86 35.83
N PRO A 457 3.87 -61.81 35.53
CA PRO A 457 2.99 -60.74 35.98
C PRO A 457 3.03 -60.42 37.47
N GLU A 458 3.22 -61.43 38.30
CA GLU A 458 3.28 -61.36 39.78
C GLU A 458 4.56 -60.71 40.31
N ASP A 459 5.66 -60.77 39.50
CA ASP A 459 6.95 -60.19 39.84
C ASP A 459 7.27 -58.88 39.12
N ARG A 460 6.35 -58.39 38.30
CA ARG A 460 6.56 -57.15 37.49
C ARG A 460 6.57 -55.92 38.37
N GLY A 461 7.65 -55.18 38.28
CA GLY A 461 7.70 -53.79 38.74
C GLY A 461 6.91 -52.83 37.85
N PRO A 462 6.97 -51.53 38.10
CA PRO A 462 6.35 -50.56 37.24
C PRO A 462 6.89 -50.65 35.81
N ARG A 463 5.98 -50.49 34.82
CA ARG A 463 6.39 -50.52 33.40
C ARG A 463 7.40 -49.41 33.10
N PRO A 464 8.50 -49.71 32.43
CA PRO A 464 9.44 -48.68 32.01
C PRO A 464 8.78 -47.57 31.24
N ARG A 465 9.16 -46.35 31.52
CA ARG A 465 8.65 -45.15 30.82
C ARG A 465 9.52 -44.87 29.61
N LYS A 466 8.86 -44.63 28.49
CA LYS A 466 9.56 -44.23 27.27
C LYS A 466 10.20 -42.87 27.48
N PRO A 467 11.50 -42.68 27.18
CA PRO A 467 12.12 -41.35 27.21
C PRO A 467 11.48 -40.43 26.21
N LEU A 468 11.59 -39.13 26.45
CA LEU A 468 11.09 -38.10 25.58
C LEU A 468 12.25 -37.33 24.94
N PRO A 469 12.17 -37.03 23.64
CA PRO A 469 13.22 -36.29 22.96
C PRO A 469 13.31 -34.88 23.52
N ARG A 470 14.49 -34.29 23.46
CA ARG A 470 14.73 -32.88 23.80
C ARG A 470 14.99 -32.10 22.52
N GLU A 471 14.09 -31.18 22.23
CA GLU A 471 14.13 -30.35 21.03
C GLU A 471 14.52 -28.92 21.40
N TYR A 472 15.67 -28.46 20.94
CA TYR A 472 16.10 -27.06 21.12
C TYR A 472 15.54 -26.12 20.04
N HIS A 473 15.44 -26.64 18.80
CA HIS A 473 14.98 -25.86 17.67
C HIS A 473 14.21 -26.69 16.66
N THR A 474 13.47 -25.98 15.79
CA THR A 474 12.87 -26.53 14.57
C THR A 474 12.92 -25.51 13.45
N ALA A 475 13.17 -25.95 12.21
CA ALA A 475 13.17 -25.09 11.03
C ALA A 475 11.81 -25.07 10.35
N ASP A 476 11.08 -26.20 10.36
CA ASP A 476 9.76 -26.35 9.76
C ASP A 476 8.89 -27.24 10.65
N ALA A 477 7.83 -26.68 11.17
CA ALA A 477 6.87 -27.43 11.98
C ALA A 477 5.47 -26.84 11.88
N THR A 478 4.48 -27.72 11.70
CA THR A 478 3.09 -27.34 11.83
C THR A 478 2.75 -26.96 13.28
N ARG A 479 1.66 -26.24 13.48
CA ARG A 479 1.17 -25.88 14.83
C ARG A 479 1.01 -27.11 15.72
N GLU A 480 0.46 -28.19 15.18
CA GLU A 480 0.27 -29.45 15.89
C GLU A 480 1.61 -30.10 16.27
N ALA A 481 2.61 -30.04 15.39
CA ALA A 481 3.94 -30.51 15.67
C ALA A 481 4.60 -29.70 16.80
N LEU A 482 4.52 -28.37 16.74
CA LEU A 482 5.01 -27.47 17.81
C LEU A 482 4.31 -27.76 19.15
N ALA A 483 2.99 -27.91 19.15
CA ALA A 483 2.24 -28.25 20.35
C ALA A 483 2.67 -29.62 20.93
N ARG A 484 2.91 -30.60 20.07
CA ARG A 484 3.40 -31.92 20.47
C ARG A 484 4.82 -31.83 21.04
N MET A 485 5.76 -31.18 20.34
CA MET A 485 7.13 -30.97 20.83
C MET A 485 7.10 -30.29 22.21
N GLN A 486 6.34 -29.19 22.36
CA GLN A 486 6.24 -28.49 23.64
C GLN A 486 5.61 -29.38 24.74
N SER A 487 4.66 -30.27 24.40
CA SER A 487 4.06 -31.20 25.36
C SER A 487 5.00 -32.29 25.84
N GLN A 488 5.99 -32.63 25.04
CA GLN A 488 7.03 -33.61 25.40
C GLN A 488 8.11 -33.00 26.29
N GLN A 489 8.26 -31.69 26.29
CA GLN A 489 9.21 -30.93 27.13
C GLN A 489 8.56 -29.71 27.78
N PRO A 490 7.61 -29.88 28.71
CA PRO A 490 6.80 -28.81 29.26
C PRO A 490 7.57 -27.79 30.10
N GLU A 491 8.83 -28.07 30.43
CA GLU A 491 9.72 -27.18 31.20
C GLU A 491 10.72 -26.44 30.33
N ARG A 492 10.71 -26.65 29.01
CA ARG A 492 11.74 -26.12 28.11
C ARG A 492 11.12 -25.34 26.94
N GLY A 493 11.78 -24.27 26.53
CA GLY A 493 11.42 -23.51 25.35
C GLY A 493 11.92 -24.17 24.05
N ILE A 494 11.37 -23.69 22.93
CA ILE A 494 11.75 -24.09 21.57
C ILE A 494 12.04 -22.84 20.75
N LEU A 495 13.09 -22.92 19.92
CA LEU A 495 13.40 -21.89 18.92
C LEU A 495 12.89 -22.31 17.55
N VAL A 496 12.10 -21.47 16.90
CA VAL A 496 11.69 -21.68 15.50
C VAL A 496 12.62 -20.86 14.60
N THR A 497 13.31 -21.55 13.68
CA THR A 497 14.34 -20.97 12.81
C THR A 497 14.06 -21.28 11.34
N PRO A 498 12.96 -20.78 10.74
CA PRO A 498 12.68 -21.04 9.33
C PRO A 498 13.76 -20.38 8.46
N ASP A 499 14.10 -21.03 7.35
CA ASP A 499 15.05 -20.48 6.37
C ASP A 499 14.61 -19.09 5.90
N GLU A 500 13.31 -18.93 5.67
CA GLU A 500 12.68 -17.65 5.34
C GLU A 500 11.37 -17.49 6.13
N LEU A 501 11.24 -16.37 6.85
CA LEU A 501 10.02 -16.07 7.63
C LEU A 501 8.76 -16.04 6.77
N ALA A 502 8.90 -15.74 5.47
CA ALA A 502 7.78 -15.80 4.53
C ALA A 502 7.10 -17.16 4.46
N ALA A 503 7.86 -18.26 4.61
CA ALA A 503 7.32 -19.61 4.64
C ALA A 503 6.43 -19.83 5.87
N LEU A 504 6.88 -19.36 7.05
CA LEU A 504 6.12 -19.42 8.29
C LEU A 504 4.77 -18.68 8.15
N PHE A 505 4.77 -17.48 7.55
CA PHE A 505 3.57 -16.66 7.39
C PHE A 505 2.63 -17.18 6.28
N LYS A 506 3.16 -17.66 5.15
CA LYS A 506 2.37 -18.22 4.03
C LYS A 506 1.78 -19.59 4.39
N GLY A 507 2.51 -20.42 5.11
CA GLY A 507 2.05 -21.72 5.57
C GLY A 507 0.80 -21.68 6.45
N GLN A 508 0.58 -20.58 7.18
CA GLN A 508 -0.58 -20.36 8.03
C GLN A 508 -1.94 -20.36 7.27
N ASN A 509 -1.95 -20.15 5.95
CA ASN A 509 -3.17 -20.03 5.15
C ASN A 509 -3.38 -21.13 4.11
N GLN A 510 -2.36 -21.94 3.78
CA GLN A 510 -2.42 -22.87 2.63
C GLN A 510 -3.22 -24.15 2.87
N TYR A 511 -3.24 -24.69 4.08
CA TYR A 511 -3.85 -26.01 4.35
C TYR A 511 -5.36 -26.00 4.59
N ARG A 512 -6.03 -24.82 4.66
CA ARG A 512 -7.48 -24.71 5.00
C ARG A 512 -8.25 -23.61 4.28
N ASN A 513 -7.93 -23.26 3.05
CA ASN A 513 -8.69 -22.26 2.27
C ASN A 513 -9.02 -20.97 3.07
N GLY A 514 -8.05 -20.41 3.79
CA GLY A 514 -8.24 -19.16 4.51
C GLY A 514 -9.03 -19.22 5.83
N ARG A 515 -9.42 -20.42 6.31
CA ARG A 515 -10.25 -20.61 7.52
C ARG A 515 -9.49 -21.21 8.70
N GLY A 516 -8.20 -20.92 8.86
CA GLY A 516 -7.38 -21.42 9.95
C GLY A 516 -7.18 -20.37 11.05
N HIS A 517 -7.26 -20.79 12.34
CA HIS A 517 -6.87 -20.00 13.53
C HIS A 517 -5.34 -19.97 13.74
N ASP A 518 -4.55 -20.17 12.69
CA ASP A 518 -3.09 -20.34 12.83
C ASP A 518 -2.41 -18.99 13.17
N LYS A 519 -2.95 -17.87 12.68
CA LYS A 519 -2.50 -16.52 13.08
C LYS A 519 -2.69 -16.26 14.57
N GLU A 520 -3.88 -16.56 15.10
CA GLU A 520 -4.20 -16.35 16.53
C GLU A 520 -3.31 -17.23 17.43
N SER A 521 -2.89 -18.40 16.93
CA SER A 521 -1.99 -19.26 17.69
C SER A 521 -0.58 -18.69 17.84
N LEU A 522 -0.05 -18.05 16.80
CA LEU A 522 1.24 -17.36 16.88
C LEU A 522 1.16 -16.18 17.85
N LEU A 523 0.04 -15.46 17.83
CA LEU A 523 -0.21 -14.35 18.75
C LEU A 523 -0.28 -14.84 20.20
N THR A 524 -0.93 -15.99 20.45
CA THR A 524 -1.02 -16.63 21.78
C THR A 524 0.34 -17.15 22.25
N ALA A 525 1.14 -17.76 21.35
CA ALA A 525 2.49 -18.24 21.65
C ALA A 525 3.42 -17.09 22.07
N PHE A 526 3.27 -15.91 21.50
CA PHE A 526 4.03 -14.72 21.88
C PHE A 526 3.81 -14.32 23.34
N ASP A 527 2.61 -14.46 23.85
CA ASP A 527 2.30 -14.08 25.23
C ASP A 527 2.72 -15.16 26.26
N GLY A 528 3.22 -16.31 25.81
CA GLY A 528 3.60 -17.44 26.68
C GLY A 528 2.41 -18.11 27.36
N SER A 529 1.20 -17.77 26.92
CA SER A 529 -0.03 -18.32 27.44
C SER A 529 -0.15 -19.82 27.14
N GLY A 530 -0.94 -20.52 27.93
CA GLY A 530 -1.19 -21.93 27.76
C GLY A 530 -1.78 -22.28 26.39
N LEU A 531 -1.56 -23.48 25.93
CA LEU A 531 -2.05 -24.01 24.66
C LEU A 531 -2.98 -25.20 24.93
N LYS A 532 -4.19 -25.18 24.36
CA LYS A 532 -5.10 -26.29 24.34
C LYS A 532 -5.41 -26.70 22.91
N VAL A 533 -5.14 -27.96 22.56
CA VAL A 533 -5.45 -28.57 21.28
C VAL A 533 -6.32 -29.79 21.49
N ASP A 534 -7.56 -29.74 21.03
CA ASP A 534 -8.48 -30.88 21.01
C ASP A 534 -8.78 -31.19 19.53
N ARG A 535 -8.53 -32.41 19.06
CA ARG A 535 -8.78 -32.84 17.68
C ARG A 535 -9.78 -33.99 17.64
N ALA A 536 -10.58 -34.04 16.58
CA ALA A 536 -11.52 -35.13 16.32
C ALA A 536 -10.83 -36.48 16.18
N SER A 537 -9.52 -36.51 15.87
CA SER A 537 -8.66 -37.70 15.86
C SER A 537 -8.31 -38.23 17.26
N GLY A 538 -8.80 -37.63 18.33
CA GLY A 538 -8.52 -38.00 19.70
C GLY A 538 -7.25 -37.38 20.29
N VAL A 539 -6.48 -36.62 19.52
CA VAL A 539 -5.30 -35.91 20.04
C VAL A 539 -5.76 -34.79 20.98
N ARG A 540 -5.30 -34.86 22.23
CA ARG A 540 -5.56 -33.86 23.25
C ARG A 540 -4.25 -33.41 23.89
N ILE A 541 -3.92 -32.12 23.73
CA ILE A 541 -2.77 -31.47 24.34
C ILE A 541 -3.28 -30.30 25.18
N SER A 542 -2.83 -30.23 26.43
CA SER A 542 -3.14 -29.12 27.34
C SER A 542 -1.85 -28.71 28.05
N LEU A 543 -1.37 -27.51 27.75
CA LEU A 543 -0.17 -26.90 28.32
C LEU A 543 -0.57 -25.65 29.08
N PRO A 544 -0.21 -25.51 30.37
CA PRO A 544 -0.53 -24.29 31.11
C PRO A 544 0.32 -23.08 30.70
N ARG A 545 1.52 -23.33 30.21
CA ARG A 545 2.46 -22.31 29.71
C ARG A 545 3.19 -22.84 28.48
N THR A 546 3.60 -21.93 27.60
CA THR A 546 4.43 -22.22 26.43
C THR A 546 5.61 -21.26 26.37
N SER A 547 6.71 -21.64 25.71
CA SER A 547 7.83 -20.76 25.41
C SER A 547 8.31 -21.04 24.00
N LEU A 548 7.95 -20.16 23.07
CA LEU A 548 8.31 -20.26 21.66
C LEU A 548 8.96 -18.93 21.24
N SER A 549 10.24 -18.98 20.90
CA SER A 549 10.94 -17.86 20.30
C SER A 549 11.15 -18.09 18.80
N ILE A 550 11.20 -17.04 18.01
CA ILE A 550 11.34 -17.11 16.55
C ILE A 550 12.49 -16.23 16.11
N THR A 551 13.33 -16.73 15.21
CA THR A 551 14.31 -15.92 14.47
C THR A 551 14.39 -16.40 13.03
N GLY A 552 14.50 -15.49 12.10
CA GLY A 552 14.60 -15.84 10.68
C GLY A 552 14.93 -14.64 9.82
N THR A 553 14.93 -14.86 8.51
CA THR A 553 15.24 -13.81 7.53
C THR A 553 14.07 -13.60 6.60
N ILE A 554 13.92 -12.39 6.09
CA ILE A 554 12.91 -12.04 5.08
C ILE A 554 13.45 -10.99 4.13
N GLN A 555 13.03 -11.05 2.86
CA GLN A 555 13.38 -10.01 1.90
C GLN A 555 12.48 -8.78 2.08
N PRO A 556 13.01 -7.55 1.91
CA PRO A 556 12.23 -6.33 2.12
C PRO A 556 10.94 -6.27 1.32
N ASP A 557 11.01 -6.62 0.03
CA ASP A 557 9.83 -6.54 -0.87
C ASP A 557 8.76 -7.56 -0.48
N ILE A 558 9.17 -8.77 -0.06
CA ILE A 558 8.24 -9.81 0.42
C ILE A 558 7.58 -9.38 1.73
N LEU A 559 8.35 -8.79 2.65
CA LEU A 559 7.80 -8.30 3.91
C LEU A 559 6.79 -7.18 3.68
N ARG A 560 7.09 -6.22 2.81
CA ARG A 560 6.18 -5.12 2.44
C ARG A 560 4.89 -5.65 1.82
N GLU A 561 4.99 -6.58 0.86
CA GLU A 561 3.82 -7.22 0.25
C GLU A 561 2.92 -7.87 1.32
N MET A 562 3.51 -8.51 2.32
CA MET A 562 2.78 -9.19 3.40
C MET A 562 2.20 -8.22 4.44
N MET A 563 2.86 -7.10 4.71
CA MET A 563 2.37 -6.05 5.62
C MET A 563 1.22 -5.25 4.99
N GLY A 564 1.14 -5.18 3.67
CA GLY A 564 0.06 -4.51 2.95
C GLY A 564 0.03 -2.99 3.21
N ASP A 565 -1.04 -2.50 3.82
CA ASP A 565 -1.25 -1.08 4.13
C ASP A 565 -0.54 -0.59 5.42
N PHE A 566 0.29 -1.42 6.02
CA PHE A 566 1.01 -1.15 7.27
C PHE A 566 0.11 -0.81 8.49
N SER A 567 -1.20 -1.01 8.40
CA SER A 567 -2.12 -0.76 9.53
C SER A 567 -1.93 -1.72 10.69
N ASP A 568 -1.38 -2.91 10.42
CA ASP A 568 -1.18 -4.02 11.39
C ASP A 568 -2.39 -4.27 12.31
N ALA A 569 -3.59 -4.28 11.73
CA ALA A 569 -4.86 -4.36 12.44
C ALA A 569 -4.97 -5.54 13.44
N ASN A 570 -4.17 -6.60 13.25
CA ASN A 570 -4.11 -7.76 14.14
C ASN A 570 -2.87 -7.77 15.06
N GLY A 571 -1.97 -6.80 14.94
CA GLY A 571 -0.75 -6.68 15.73
C GLY A 571 0.28 -7.79 15.49
N GLN A 572 0.23 -8.47 14.33
CA GLN A 572 1.17 -9.54 14.00
C GLN A 572 2.58 -9.01 13.81
N TRP A 573 2.72 -7.93 13.04
CA TRP A 573 4.01 -7.33 12.70
C TRP A 573 4.63 -6.60 13.88
N ALA A 574 3.81 -5.99 14.74
CA ALA A 574 4.21 -5.36 15.99
C ALA A 574 4.82 -6.33 17.01
N ARG A 575 4.62 -7.64 16.81
CA ARG A 575 5.22 -8.71 17.63
C ARG A 575 6.59 -9.18 17.12
N PHE A 576 7.11 -8.59 16.06
CA PHE A 576 8.46 -8.87 15.58
C PHE A 576 9.39 -7.69 15.82
N LEU A 577 10.58 -7.97 16.34
CA LEU A 577 11.68 -7.04 16.41
C LEU A 577 12.50 -7.14 15.11
N TRP A 578 12.37 -6.14 14.27
CA TRP A 578 12.99 -6.10 12.95
C TRP A 578 14.40 -5.49 13.00
N CYS A 579 15.33 -6.04 12.24
CA CYS A 579 16.65 -5.48 11.99
C CYS A 579 16.87 -5.39 10.47
N LEU A 580 16.99 -4.17 9.96
CA LEU A 580 17.19 -3.91 8.53
C LEU A 580 18.68 -4.00 8.21
N LEU A 581 19.02 -4.76 7.17
CA LEU A 581 20.37 -4.91 6.68
C LEU A 581 20.49 -4.29 5.30
N SER A 582 21.36 -3.30 5.16
CA SER A 582 21.73 -2.72 3.85
C SER A 582 22.81 -3.55 3.17
N LEU A 583 22.80 -3.54 1.81
CA LEU A 583 23.90 -4.07 1.03
C LEU A 583 25.12 -3.15 1.21
N LYS A 584 26.15 -3.66 1.88
CA LYS A 584 27.45 -2.97 2.05
C LYS A 584 28.55 -3.80 1.40
N PRO A 585 29.57 -3.15 0.81
CA PRO A 585 30.76 -3.86 0.38
C PRO A 585 31.37 -4.62 1.57
N ALA A 586 31.70 -5.89 1.37
CA ALA A 586 32.36 -6.71 2.36
C ALA A 586 33.64 -7.28 1.73
N PRO A 587 34.75 -6.55 1.80
CA PRO A 587 36.02 -7.02 1.26
C PRO A 587 36.46 -8.31 1.97
N PHE A 588 37.09 -9.22 1.24
CA PHE A 588 37.63 -10.44 1.83
C PHE A 588 38.69 -10.10 2.87
N PRO A 589 38.56 -10.62 4.12
CA PRO A 589 39.54 -10.33 5.18
C PRO A 589 40.89 -10.97 4.81
N ARG A 590 41.93 -10.14 4.75
CA ARG A 590 43.27 -10.63 4.37
C ARG A 590 44.00 -11.33 5.49
N GLN A 591 43.60 -11.07 6.74
CA GLN A 591 44.12 -11.70 7.95
C GLN A 591 42.96 -12.04 8.88
N THR A 592 42.83 -13.29 9.24
CA THR A 592 41.92 -13.77 10.27
C THR A 592 42.73 -14.51 11.31
N GLN A 593 42.34 -14.36 12.56
CA GLN A 593 42.90 -15.16 13.66
C GLN A 593 41.88 -16.26 14.02
N PRO A 594 42.33 -17.44 14.53
CA PRO A 594 41.40 -18.37 15.11
C PRO A 594 40.53 -17.70 16.15
N ASP A 595 39.22 -17.92 16.07
CA ASP A 595 38.26 -17.38 17.01
C ASP A 595 37.52 -18.51 17.69
N ASP A 596 37.27 -18.37 18.96
CA ASP A 596 36.61 -19.34 19.82
C ASP A 596 35.13 -19.02 20.04
N LEU A 597 34.52 -18.10 19.26
CA LEU A 597 33.13 -17.67 19.41
C LEU A 597 32.17 -18.88 19.48
N SER A 598 32.40 -19.89 18.65
CA SER A 598 31.55 -21.11 18.64
C SER A 598 31.61 -21.83 19.98
N GLU A 599 32.80 -22.04 20.58
CA GLU A 599 32.95 -22.68 21.87
C GLU A 599 32.45 -21.79 23.02
N GLN A 600 32.67 -20.48 22.90
CA GLN A 600 32.16 -19.51 23.86
C GLN A 600 30.62 -19.51 23.90
N LEU A 601 29.96 -19.47 22.74
CA LEU A 601 28.49 -19.52 22.62
C LEU A 601 27.97 -20.90 23.08
N TYR A 602 28.61 -21.97 22.71
CA TYR A 602 28.24 -23.31 23.18
C TYR A 602 28.20 -23.38 24.70
N GLY A 603 29.25 -22.94 25.39
CA GLY A 603 29.28 -22.90 26.84
C GLY A 603 28.25 -21.98 27.46
N ILE A 604 27.94 -20.81 26.81
CA ILE A 604 26.88 -19.88 27.23
C ILE A 604 25.51 -20.57 27.11
N TYR A 605 25.25 -21.27 26.00
CA TYR A 605 23.97 -21.95 25.76
C TYR A 605 23.73 -23.09 26.75
N GLN A 606 24.76 -23.86 27.06
CA GLN A 606 24.67 -24.88 28.11
C GLN A 606 24.28 -24.27 29.47
N ARG A 607 24.92 -23.16 29.85
CA ARG A 607 24.63 -22.49 31.13
C ARG A 607 23.21 -21.95 31.18
N LEU A 608 22.74 -21.25 30.08
CA LEU A 608 21.37 -20.76 29.98
C LEU A 608 20.34 -21.89 30.13
N ALA A 609 20.56 -23.01 29.42
CA ALA A 609 19.70 -24.17 29.50
C ALA A 609 19.75 -24.89 30.88
N GLY A 610 20.82 -24.67 31.65
CA GLY A 610 21.02 -25.22 32.97
C GLY A 610 20.51 -24.34 34.12
N PHE A 611 20.09 -23.11 33.88
CA PHE A 611 19.53 -22.28 34.93
C PHE A 611 18.21 -22.87 35.48
N PRO A 612 17.95 -22.75 36.78
CA PRO A 612 16.64 -23.13 37.33
C PRO A 612 15.58 -22.11 36.90
N PRO A 613 14.32 -22.51 36.72
CA PRO A 613 13.22 -21.57 36.47
C PRO A 613 13.03 -20.67 37.69
N ARG A 614 12.88 -19.36 37.44
CA ARG A 614 12.74 -18.38 38.50
C ARG A 614 11.95 -17.15 38.03
N CYS A 615 11.07 -16.65 38.87
CA CYS A 615 10.47 -15.34 38.77
C CYS A 615 11.43 -14.29 39.37
N TYR A 616 11.87 -13.33 38.56
CA TYR A 616 12.81 -12.28 38.97
C TYR A 616 12.07 -10.98 39.19
N PRO A 617 12.10 -10.34 40.38
CA PRO A 617 11.60 -9.01 40.56
C PRO A 617 12.56 -7.97 39.97
N LEU A 618 12.10 -6.77 39.72
CA LEU A 618 12.94 -5.59 39.45
C LEU A 618 13.54 -5.06 40.76
N SER A 619 14.80 -4.62 40.70
CA SER A 619 15.34 -3.80 41.82
C SER A 619 14.52 -2.48 41.95
N PRO A 620 14.48 -1.82 43.12
CA PRO A 620 13.74 -0.57 43.28
C PRO A 620 14.10 0.51 42.25
N GLU A 621 15.39 0.62 41.89
CA GLU A 621 15.90 1.54 40.88
C GLU A 621 15.49 1.14 39.49
N ALA A 622 15.49 -0.19 39.20
CA ALA A 622 15.06 -0.75 37.95
C ALA A 622 13.55 -0.53 37.72
N LYS A 623 12.76 -0.67 38.79
CA LYS A 623 11.31 -0.43 38.74
C LYS A 623 10.98 1.03 38.42
N ARG A 624 11.70 1.99 39.03
CA ARG A 624 11.53 3.41 38.69
C ARG A 624 11.89 3.70 37.24
N ALA A 625 13.05 3.24 36.79
CA ALA A 625 13.48 3.43 35.40
C ALA A 625 12.51 2.79 34.38
N PHE A 626 11.93 1.64 34.72
CA PHE A 626 10.92 0.99 33.89
C PHE A 626 9.62 1.79 33.86
N ALA A 627 9.14 2.31 35.00
CA ALA A 627 7.92 3.11 35.09
C ALA A 627 8.05 4.40 34.28
N ASP A 628 9.15 5.15 34.46
CA ASP A 628 9.41 6.37 33.67
C ASP A 628 9.41 6.10 32.16
N TRP A 629 9.97 4.97 31.75
CA TRP A 629 9.97 4.55 30.36
C TRP A 629 8.60 4.11 29.85
N TYR A 630 7.85 3.39 30.67
CA TYR A 630 6.48 2.98 30.36
C TYR A 630 5.59 4.18 30.06
N ASP A 631 5.66 5.21 30.91
CA ASP A 631 4.88 6.44 30.74
C ASP A 631 5.30 7.19 29.47
N GLN A 632 6.60 7.25 29.14
CA GLN A 632 7.10 7.83 27.89
C GLN A 632 6.56 7.08 26.65
N LEU A 633 6.56 5.75 26.69
CA LEU A 633 6.02 4.94 25.58
C LEU A 633 4.51 5.14 25.41
N ASP A 634 3.77 5.29 26.52
CA ASP A 634 2.33 5.49 26.46
C ASP A 634 1.99 6.87 25.86
N GLN A 635 2.75 7.91 26.22
CA GLN A 635 2.63 9.22 25.57
C GLN A 635 2.93 9.15 24.07
N LEU A 636 4.03 8.48 23.66
CA LEU A 636 4.34 8.27 22.24
C LEU A 636 3.21 7.54 21.51
N ARG A 637 2.62 6.52 22.13
CA ARG A 637 1.51 5.76 21.56
C ARG A 637 0.26 6.62 21.33
N ILE A 638 -0.06 7.52 22.26
CA ILE A 638 -1.25 8.38 22.20
C ILE A 638 -1.07 9.47 21.13
N THR A 639 0.14 10.02 21.01
CA THR A 639 0.45 11.09 20.05
C THR A 639 0.74 10.58 18.64
N GLU A 640 1.00 9.27 18.48
CA GLU A 640 1.27 8.69 17.17
C GLU A 640 0.00 8.64 16.31
N THR A 641 0.09 9.05 15.06
CA THR A 641 -1.03 9.06 14.09
C THR A 641 -1.13 7.77 13.29
N HIS A 642 0.00 7.08 13.10
CA HIS A 642 0.05 5.87 12.30
C HIS A 642 -0.36 4.64 13.13
N GLN A 643 -1.47 3.96 12.77
CA GLN A 643 -2.03 2.84 13.52
C GLN A 643 -1.04 1.68 13.74
N GLY A 644 -0.25 1.34 12.74
CA GLY A 644 0.76 0.29 12.85
C GLY A 644 1.86 0.64 13.86
N LEU A 645 2.31 1.90 13.93
CA LEU A 645 3.29 2.34 14.92
C LEU A 645 2.67 2.40 16.33
N GLN A 646 1.41 2.78 16.47
CA GLN A 646 0.69 2.68 17.76
C GLN A 646 0.69 1.23 18.29
N ALA A 647 0.44 0.25 17.40
CA ALA A 647 0.50 -1.17 17.76
C ALA A 647 1.90 -1.60 18.20
N VAL A 648 2.95 -1.09 17.53
CA VAL A 648 4.35 -1.34 17.89
C VAL A 648 4.66 -0.78 19.28
N TYR A 649 4.34 0.49 19.57
CA TYR A 649 4.62 1.12 20.87
C TYR A 649 3.93 0.38 22.03
N ALA A 650 2.71 -0.08 21.84
CA ALA A 650 2.01 -0.92 22.82
C ALA A 650 2.76 -2.23 23.13
N LYS A 651 3.44 -2.84 22.16
CA LYS A 651 4.23 -4.07 22.38
C LYS A 651 5.62 -3.78 22.98
N MET A 652 6.18 -2.61 22.74
CA MET A 652 7.51 -2.23 23.27
C MET A 652 7.56 -2.14 24.78
N GLN A 653 6.45 -1.88 25.47
CA GLN A 653 6.34 -1.96 26.91
C GLN A 653 6.70 -3.38 27.42
N GLY A 654 6.05 -4.41 26.86
CA GLY A 654 6.34 -5.81 27.20
C GLY A 654 7.73 -6.24 26.75
N TYR A 655 8.19 -5.79 25.58
CA TYR A 655 9.53 -6.11 25.10
C TYR A 655 10.64 -5.55 25.97
N THR A 656 10.45 -4.39 26.58
CA THR A 656 11.44 -3.84 27.52
C THR A 656 11.68 -4.81 28.67
N GLY A 657 10.61 -5.39 29.25
CA GLY A 657 10.74 -6.39 30.31
C GLY A 657 11.40 -7.68 29.83
N ARG A 658 10.99 -8.20 28.66
CA ARG A 658 11.57 -9.42 28.08
C ARG A 658 13.06 -9.30 27.81
N LEU A 659 13.47 -8.20 27.17
CA LEU A 659 14.88 -7.92 26.87
C LEU A 659 15.71 -7.71 28.15
N ALA A 660 15.14 -7.00 29.15
CA ALA A 660 15.84 -6.83 30.43
C ALA A 660 16.12 -8.18 31.12
N LEU A 661 15.15 -9.09 31.13
CA LEU A 661 15.31 -10.43 31.67
C LEU A 661 16.33 -11.25 30.89
N ILE A 662 16.24 -11.23 29.56
CA ILE A 662 17.15 -12.00 28.70
C ILE A 662 18.58 -11.51 28.85
N LEU A 663 18.81 -10.19 28.83
CA LEU A 663 20.14 -9.60 29.05
C LEU A 663 20.68 -9.92 30.45
N HIS A 664 19.82 -9.87 31.47
CA HIS A 664 20.17 -10.23 32.84
C HIS A 664 20.70 -11.67 32.93
N CYS A 665 19.98 -12.63 32.35
CA CYS A 665 20.38 -14.05 32.35
C CYS A 665 21.57 -14.31 31.42
N LEU A 666 21.60 -13.73 30.22
CA LEU A 666 22.66 -13.89 29.24
C LEU A 666 24.01 -13.38 29.80
N ASN A 667 24.02 -12.18 30.39
CA ASN A 667 25.24 -11.60 30.97
C ASN A 667 25.77 -12.45 32.13
N ALA A 668 24.90 -12.98 32.97
CA ALA A 668 25.29 -13.92 34.02
C ALA A 668 25.90 -15.21 33.43
N ALA A 669 25.30 -15.73 32.35
CA ALA A 669 25.83 -16.91 31.66
C ALA A 669 27.20 -16.63 31.01
N VAL A 670 27.43 -15.46 30.44
CA VAL A 670 28.74 -15.05 29.90
C VAL A 670 29.77 -14.98 31.04
N GLU A 671 29.42 -14.35 32.14
CA GLU A 671 30.28 -14.22 33.34
C GLU A 671 30.40 -15.53 34.16
N ARG A 672 29.83 -16.62 33.68
CA ARG A 672 29.90 -17.94 34.33
C ARG A 672 29.36 -17.96 35.76
N ARG A 673 28.36 -17.19 36.06
CA ARG A 673 27.68 -17.05 37.36
C ARG A 673 26.18 -17.29 37.27
N GLN A 674 25.55 -17.51 38.40
CA GLN A 674 24.08 -17.49 38.46
C GLN A 674 23.57 -16.07 38.32
N PRO A 675 22.39 -15.86 37.70
CA PRO A 675 21.76 -14.55 37.67
C PRO A 675 21.44 -14.04 39.07
N ASP A 676 21.60 -12.73 39.29
CA ASP A 676 21.27 -12.12 40.54
C ASP A 676 19.76 -12.27 40.89
N ALA A 677 19.41 -12.14 42.16
CA ALA A 677 18.05 -12.39 42.63
C ALA A 677 17.00 -11.40 42.06
N ALA A 678 17.45 -10.19 41.65
CA ALA A 678 16.60 -9.18 41.04
C ALA A 678 17.27 -8.59 39.80
N VAL A 679 16.47 -8.21 38.81
CA VAL A 679 16.97 -7.57 37.60
C VAL A 679 17.41 -6.13 37.93
N SER A 680 18.63 -5.80 37.55
CA SER A 680 19.29 -4.52 37.88
C SER A 680 18.77 -3.37 36.97
N VAL A 681 18.97 -2.15 37.47
CA VAL A 681 18.69 -0.93 36.67
C VAL A 681 19.52 -0.88 35.38
N GLN A 682 20.73 -1.46 35.38
CA GLN A 682 21.56 -1.50 34.19
C GLN A 682 20.94 -2.38 33.12
N SER A 683 20.43 -3.57 33.47
CA SER A 683 19.72 -4.45 32.52
C SER A 683 18.49 -3.77 31.93
N VAL A 684 17.71 -3.01 32.74
CA VAL A 684 16.57 -2.24 32.27
C VAL A 684 16.99 -1.10 31.33
N ARG A 685 18.03 -0.34 31.68
CA ARG A 685 18.55 0.75 30.82
C ARG A 685 19.06 0.22 29.47
N SER A 686 19.78 -0.90 29.48
CA SER A 686 20.23 -1.57 28.26
C SER A 686 19.04 -2.04 27.42
N ALA A 687 18.00 -2.61 28.05
CA ALA A 687 16.76 -2.99 27.36
C ALA A 687 16.05 -1.78 26.73
N ILE A 688 15.93 -0.66 27.46
CA ILE A 688 15.34 0.58 26.94
C ILE A 688 16.14 1.10 25.73
N LYS A 689 17.46 1.10 25.81
CA LYS A 689 18.33 1.53 24.70
C LYS A 689 18.10 0.64 23.46
N LEU A 690 17.99 -0.67 23.66
CA LEU A 690 17.75 -1.62 22.59
C LEU A 690 16.35 -1.49 22.00
N VAL A 691 15.32 -1.27 22.84
CA VAL A 691 13.94 -1.03 22.38
C VAL A 691 13.85 0.26 21.54
N ARG A 692 14.51 1.34 21.97
CA ARG A 692 14.59 2.58 21.17
C ARG A 692 15.21 2.34 19.80
N TRP A 693 16.26 1.52 19.75
CA TRP A 693 16.88 1.15 18.47
C TRP A 693 15.90 0.35 17.60
N PHE A 694 15.19 -0.65 18.15
CA PHE A 694 14.19 -1.40 17.39
C PHE A 694 13.05 -0.53 16.91
N MET A 695 12.58 0.43 17.70
CA MET A 695 11.59 1.41 17.26
C MET A 695 12.09 2.20 16.04
N GLY A 696 13.36 2.62 16.04
CA GLY A 696 14.00 3.23 14.88
C GLY A 696 14.01 2.33 13.65
N GLN A 697 14.34 1.04 13.81
CA GLN A 697 14.31 0.06 12.71
C GLN A 697 12.89 -0.11 12.12
N VAL A 698 11.87 -0.18 12.99
CA VAL A 698 10.48 -0.28 12.52
C VAL A 698 10.04 1.00 11.82
N LYS A 699 10.36 2.17 12.36
CA LYS A 699 10.06 3.44 11.68
C LYS A 699 10.70 3.52 10.30
N LEU A 700 11.95 3.09 10.15
CA LEU A 700 12.62 2.99 8.85
C LEU A 700 11.89 2.02 7.90
N LEU A 701 11.47 0.86 8.39
CA LEU A 701 10.73 -0.12 7.60
C LEU A 701 9.40 0.47 7.08
N TYR A 702 8.67 1.20 7.93
CA TYR A 702 7.41 1.86 7.58
C TYR A 702 7.65 3.03 6.62
N ALA A 703 8.65 3.88 6.87
CA ALA A 703 9.03 4.98 5.99
C ALA A 703 9.46 4.50 4.59
N GLU A 704 10.24 3.42 4.51
CA GLU A 704 10.58 2.78 3.23
C GLU A 704 9.34 2.18 2.53
N GLY A 705 8.37 1.70 3.29
CA GLY A 705 7.08 1.21 2.78
C GLY A 705 6.22 2.34 2.21
N GLU A 706 6.09 3.44 2.93
CA GLU A 706 5.31 4.62 2.49
C GLU A 706 5.95 5.34 1.30
N THR A 707 7.28 5.41 1.23
CA THR A 707 7.98 5.97 0.06
C THR A 707 7.77 5.14 -1.21
N ALA A 708 7.50 3.84 -1.08
CA ALA A 708 7.12 3.00 -2.22
C ALA A 708 5.67 3.24 -2.68
N TRP A 709 4.80 3.84 -1.84
CA TRP A 709 3.36 3.98 -2.10
C TRP A 709 2.86 5.43 -2.25
N GLY A 710 3.66 6.48 -2.04
CA GLY A 710 3.09 7.81 -2.15
C GLY A 710 3.99 9.05 -2.08
N VAL A 711 5.26 8.97 -1.73
CA VAL A 711 6.13 10.16 -1.59
C VAL A 711 7.16 10.28 -2.72
N LEU A 712 7.67 9.17 -3.21
CA LEU A 712 8.52 9.14 -4.42
C LEU A 712 7.88 8.16 -5.40
N GLU A 713 7.55 8.62 -6.61
CA GLU A 713 7.22 7.69 -7.68
C GLU A 713 8.30 6.60 -7.77
N PRO A 714 7.97 5.35 -8.04
CA PRO A 714 8.94 4.24 -8.14
C PRO A 714 10.14 4.56 -9.03
N ILE A 715 9.94 5.51 -9.93
CA ILE A 715 10.96 5.98 -10.87
C ILE A 715 12.06 6.80 -10.19
N TYR A 716 11.71 7.64 -9.21
CA TYR A 716 12.69 8.45 -8.48
C TYR A 716 13.58 7.60 -7.58
N THR A 717 13.02 6.60 -6.92
CA THR A 717 13.79 5.63 -6.13
C THR A 717 14.83 4.91 -7.00
N LYS A 718 14.44 4.51 -8.22
CA LYS A 718 15.36 3.87 -9.18
C LYS A 718 16.44 4.82 -9.66
N LEU A 719 16.11 6.08 -9.91
CA LEU A 719 17.08 7.10 -10.32
C LEU A 719 18.09 7.38 -9.20
N ILE A 720 17.64 7.46 -7.94
CA ILE A 720 18.52 7.61 -6.77
C ILE A 720 19.45 6.40 -6.65
N GLN A 721 18.93 5.18 -6.75
CA GLN A 721 19.74 3.96 -6.70
C GLN A 721 20.75 3.88 -7.85
N LEU A 722 20.33 4.23 -9.06
CA LEU A 722 21.21 4.24 -10.24
C LEU A 722 22.31 5.29 -10.08
N SER A 723 21.98 6.47 -9.55
CA SER A 723 22.96 7.54 -9.28
C SER A 723 23.95 7.19 -8.17
N ARG A 724 23.51 6.48 -7.13
CA ARG A 724 24.42 5.96 -6.08
C ARG A 724 25.52 5.05 -6.63
N VAL A 725 25.17 4.25 -7.64
CA VAL A 725 26.12 3.31 -8.26
C VAL A 725 27.00 4.00 -9.30
N ARG A 726 26.49 5.02 -10.02
CA ARG A 726 27.14 5.58 -11.21
C ARG A 726 27.58 7.04 -11.07
N GLY A 727 27.18 7.71 -9.99
CA GLY A 727 27.41 9.15 -9.81
C GLY A 727 26.49 9.97 -10.72
N TRP A 728 27.05 10.86 -11.52
CA TRP A 728 26.30 11.72 -12.41
C TRP A 728 25.57 10.95 -13.52
N LEU A 729 24.26 11.12 -13.62
CA LEU A 729 23.39 10.52 -14.61
C LEU A 729 22.98 11.52 -15.67
N THR A 730 23.11 11.17 -16.94
CA THR A 730 22.48 11.85 -18.07
C THR A 730 21.17 11.15 -18.45
N ALA A 731 20.30 11.83 -19.21
CA ALA A 731 19.08 11.20 -19.74
C ALA A 731 19.38 9.96 -20.61
N ARG A 732 20.58 9.91 -21.24
CA ARG A 732 21.05 8.75 -22.01
C ARG A 732 21.40 7.58 -21.10
N ASP A 733 22.07 7.83 -19.97
CA ASP A 733 22.43 6.79 -19.00
C ASP A 733 21.17 6.15 -18.42
N VAL A 734 20.19 6.97 -18.03
CA VAL A 734 18.92 6.47 -17.51
C VAL A 734 18.23 5.55 -18.52
N ARG A 735 18.12 5.92 -19.78
CA ARG A 735 17.52 5.06 -20.82
C ARG A 735 18.28 3.77 -21.06
N ASN A 736 19.59 3.77 -20.90
CA ASN A 736 20.42 2.60 -21.12
C ASN A 736 20.34 1.61 -19.95
N PHE A 737 20.19 2.09 -18.73
CA PHE A 737 20.32 1.28 -17.53
C PHE A 737 19.02 1.07 -16.75
N GLU A 738 17.98 1.92 -16.96
CA GLU A 738 16.67 1.74 -16.35
C GLU A 738 15.62 1.32 -17.38
N ARG A 739 15.18 0.07 -17.30
CA ARG A 739 14.26 -0.55 -18.26
C ARG A 739 12.92 0.18 -18.38
N SER A 740 12.39 0.70 -17.26
CA SER A 740 11.08 1.39 -17.21
C SER A 740 11.11 2.73 -17.95
N LEU A 741 12.27 3.40 -18.03
CA LEU A 741 12.47 4.67 -18.74
C LEU A 741 13.10 4.54 -20.14
N ARG A 742 13.30 3.34 -20.63
CA ARG A 742 13.95 3.11 -21.93
C ARG A 742 13.24 3.79 -23.11
N LYS A 743 11.91 3.94 -23.01
CA LYS A 743 11.06 4.59 -24.02
C LYS A 743 10.72 6.04 -23.69
N ALA A 744 11.13 6.56 -22.54
CA ALA A 744 10.84 7.93 -22.14
C ALA A 744 11.64 8.93 -22.97
N SER A 745 11.04 10.09 -23.24
CA SER A 745 11.77 11.20 -23.89
C SER A 745 12.86 11.73 -22.97
N SER A 746 13.92 12.29 -23.54
CA SER A 746 14.99 12.89 -22.75
C SER A 746 14.52 14.08 -21.91
N ASP A 747 13.43 14.74 -22.31
CA ASP A 747 12.85 15.87 -21.58
C ASP A 747 12.09 15.41 -20.34
N ILE A 748 11.37 14.29 -20.42
CA ILE A 748 10.71 13.67 -19.25
C ILE A 748 11.78 13.26 -18.22
N ILE A 749 12.89 12.67 -18.63
CA ILE A 749 13.94 12.27 -17.70
C ILE A 749 14.60 13.51 -17.06
N ARG A 750 14.77 14.59 -17.82
CA ARG A 750 15.31 15.85 -17.29
C ARG A 750 14.34 16.55 -16.35
N SER A 751 13.01 16.44 -16.56
CA SER A 751 12.03 16.95 -15.57
C SER A 751 12.15 16.18 -14.25
N HIS A 752 12.28 14.85 -14.30
CA HIS A 752 12.52 14.06 -13.09
C HIS A 752 13.82 14.45 -12.35
N PHE A 753 14.87 14.83 -13.06
CA PHE A 753 16.11 15.32 -12.43
C PHE A 753 15.89 16.65 -11.68
N ARG A 754 15.14 17.58 -12.27
CA ARG A 754 14.82 18.86 -11.63
C ARG A 754 13.86 18.67 -10.45
N GLU A 755 12.92 17.76 -10.56
CA GLU A 755 12.00 17.41 -9.47
C GLU A 755 12.75 16.76 -8.30
N LEU A 756 13.69 15.85 -8.58
CA LEU A 756 14.56 15.25 -7.57
C LEU A 756 15.48 16.29 -6.89
N GLU A 757 15.97 17.29 -7.66
CA GLU A 757 16.73 18.40 -7.11
C GLU A 757 15.85 19.32 -6.24
N ALA A 758 14.67 19.69 -6.72
CA ALA A 758 13.70 20.51 -5.98
C ALA A 758 13.24 19.82 -4.67
N MET A 759 13.15 18.48 -4.68
CA MET A 759 12.87 17.66 -3.50
C MET A 759 14.08 17.44 -2.59
N GLY A 760 15.27 17.98 -2.92
CA GLY A 760 16.48 17.84 -2.11
C GLY A 760 17.20 16.49 -2.18
N TYR A 761 16.83 15.62 -3.15
CA TYR A 761 17.44 14.28 -3.30
C TYR A 761 18.74 14.28 -4.11
N GLY A 762 19.15 15.42 -4.63
CA GLY A 762 20.35 15.51 -5.44
C GLY A 762 20.59 16.90 -5.99
N GLU A 763 21.58 17.02 -6.85
CA GLU A 763 21.93 18.26 -7.52
C GLU A 763 21.98 18.06 -9.02
N THR A 764 21.59 19.08 -9.79
CA THR A 764 21.77 19.11 -11.22
C THR A 764 23.02 19.89 -11.64
N SER A 765 23.55 19.58 -12.82
CA SER A 765 24.67 20.31 -13.41
C SER A 765 24.50 20.38 -14.91
N GLY A 766 24.73 21.55 -15.50
CA GLY A 766 24.56 21.82 -16.92
C GLY A 766 23.12 22.23 -17.27
N GLU A 767 22.88 22.69 -18.51
CA GLU A 767 21.57 23.15 -18.98
C GLU A 767 21.17 22.44 -20.28
N GLY A 768 19.87 22.44 -20.58
CA GLY A 768 19.28 21.89 -21.79
C GLY A 768 19.66 20.44 -22.01
N GLN A 769 20.25 20.09 -23.15
CA GLN A 769 20.62 18.71 -23.48
C GLN A 769 21.81 18.17 -22.66
N ARG A 770 22.58 19.03 -22.00
CA ARG A 770 23.73 18.68 -21.14
C ARG A 770 23.38 18.50 -19.69
N LEU A 771 22.08 18.66 -19.30
CA LEU A 771 21.63 18.48 -17.94
C LEU A 771 21.92 17.06 -17.46
N ARG A 772 22.60 16.95 -16.34
CA ARG A 772 22.89 15.72 -15.61
C ARG A 772 22.54 15.92 -14.15
N TRP A 773 22.25 14.83 -13.48
CA TRP A 773 21.84 14.85 -12.06
C TRP A 773 22.62 13.78 -11.29
N ARG A 774 22.95 14.08 -10.04
CA ARG A 774 23.45 13.08 -9.09
C ARG A 774 22.72 13.20 -7.76
N THR A 775 22.55 12.08 -7.07
CA THR A 775 22.03 12.11 -5.72
C THR A 775 23.08 12.71 -4.77
N THR A 776 22.64 13.62 -3.89
CA THR A 776 23.42 14.14 -2.74
C THR A 776 23.09 13.35 -1.47
N VAL A 777 22.12 12.46 -1.52
CA VAL A 777 21.85 11.49 -0.46
C VAL A 777 22.99 10.47 -0.50
N GLU A 778 24.07 10.77 0.20
CA GLU A 778 25.24 9.90 0.33
C GLU A 778 24.79 8.53 0.88
N ALA A 779 25.28 7.46 0.25
CA ALA A 779 25.63 6.29 1.04
C ALA A 779 26.69 6.79 2.02
N VAL A 780 26.36 6.85 3.31
CA VAL A 780 27.32 7.28 4.33
C VAL A 780 28.61 6.50 4.13
N ASP A 781 29.60 7.20 3.65
CA ASP A 781 30.93 6.66 3.42
C ASP A 781 31.62 6.54 4.78
N SER A 782 31.65 5.33 5.31
CA SER A 782 32.35 4.98 6.54
C SER A 782 33.87 4.90 6.37
N SER A 783 34.44 5.67 5.44
CA SER A 783 35.89 5.69 5.18
C SER A 783 36.54 7.04 5.43
N ARG A 784 36.12 7.77 6.47
CA ARG A 784 36.89 8.86 7.03
C ARG A 784 36.69 8.91 8.54
N GLU A 785 37.53 8.16 9.24
CA GLU A 785 38.40 8.64 10.33
C GLU A 785 39.26 7.46 10.83
N VAL A 786 40.53 7.72 10.81
CA VAL A 786 41.64 6.87 11.27
C VAL A 786 41.58 6.64 12.77
#